data_95489bec5b6f51c3e547b9fa41fedbb7
#
_entry.id   95489bec5b6f51c3e547b9fa41fedbb7
#
_cell.length_a   1.000
_cell.length_b   1.000
_cell.length_c   1.000
_cell.angle_alpha   90.00
_cell.angle_beta   90.00
_cell.angle_gamma   90.00
#
_symmetry.space_group_name_H-M   'P 1'
#
loop_
_entity.id
_entity.type
_entity.pdbx_description
1 polymer ?
#
loop_
_entity_poly.entity_id
_entity_poly.type
_entity_poly.pdbx_seq_one_letter_code
_entity_poly.pdbx_strand_id
1 'polypeptide(L)'
;MTKNLKLFTVGNFEFRLQHLLIIAVLSLAFSVSMLIRSQGADYGFELNEFDPFFNYRATEFIVDNGVDAYFEWHDDRSWYPYGRNVSETSQVMLHVTTASLYKIFGMGSDLYDFTIMFPVVFGSLSVIVIFALVRVFAGTTAGLFSAMFFAVSLPIILRGGLGWFKSEPLGIFFVLLGLYLFFSGIKYNKGSISFAKIISGALFVVFALSAWGGTQFFIVPLGLFFLALPFLRNDHKFIIWAIPLFSFTLILLTLIFERPSTSFVLGYGGVAIILPTVFLIICCLIKKISSVEKQLRNSVIFLGASVLGGIALISSGFIPLPTFRYQNAVNPFLLSENALTDSVSEHVTTTLETSFQFLSVFLIFAAIGIWFIFNNFRNNTQNKEKFITNDMLVFVLLTAIFGVYASSAFIRLELFASISVIILSSIGLSILIKHLFNNTQNNARNNSVKSLIKISSIFVIICLLTIPLVLPQDTNWVDYAKYPATILNGGSSYNVVHGDWPHALNWMKSNTPSDSVVFSWWDYGYWITAIGDRITLADNATLIDHQIEKIAHVFLKNEDDAWLQLTKPNPAQLIGHELRTNTETGLDEWKLVLDPNGRMGYGPEITEEMIIETGIDADYVLIFLAGMRITDSNSPPYYILEGGGDESKKSWFIRIAGYDEDKFLQSDVHTPKSAFWNTMLGKMIPFTIVGYGDPTNDKIYNDYQFGLVPVYTPDVKYPGNGDGPFRLVYVSPSIDRTEKGPITAVIIYEINKDYKKLN
;
A
#
# COMPACT_ATOMS: atom_id res chain seq x y z
N MET A 1 -41.31 -21.14 -1.96
CA MET A 1 -42.22 -20.78 -3.05
C MET A 1 -41.98 -19.36 -3.62
N THR A 2 -41.54 -18.37 -2.88
CA THR A 2 -41.38 -16.98 -3.34
C THR A 2 -40.15 -16.69 -4.26
N LYS A 3 -39.19 -17.60 -4.36
CA LYS A 3 -37.95 -17.35 -5.17
C LYS A 3 -38.16 -17.23 -6.69
N ASN A 4 -39.27 -17.69 -7.22
CA ASN A 4 -39.54 -17.73 -8.65
C ASN A 4 -40.64 -16.76 -9.12
N LEU A 5 -41.08 -15.83 -8.24
CA LEU A 5 -42.09 -14.86 -8.65
C LEU A 5 -41.52 -13.97 -9.77
N LYS A 6 -42.07 -14.08 -10.97
CA LYS A 6 -41.79 -13.21 -12.12
C LYS A 6 -42.45 -11.88 -11.89
N LEU A 7 -41.71 -10.82 -12.02
CA LEU A 7 -42.21 -9.44 -11.87
C LEU A 7 -42.60 -8.85 -13.24
N PHE A 8 -41.66 -8.88 -14.18
CA PHE A 8 -41.87 -8.39 -15.57
C PHE A 8 -40.82 -9.04 -16.50
N THR A 9 -40.98 -8.79 -17.83
CA THR A 9 -40.06 -9.27 -18.87
C THR A 9 -39.57 -8.11 -19.70
N VAL A 10 -38.28 -8.07 -20.01
CA VAL A 10 -37.66 -7.11 -20.94
C VAL A 10 -36.96 -7.92 -22.02
N GLY A 11 -37.52 -7.94 -23.24
CA GLY A 11 -37.04 -8.82 -24.29
C GLY A 11 -37.09 -10.30 -23.86
N ASN A 12 -35.95 -10.99 -23.98
CA ASN A 12 -35.80 -12.40 -23.54
C ASN A 12 -35.44 -12.57 -22.06
N PHE A 13 -35.33 -11.47 -21.28
CA PHE A 13 -34.93 -11.50 -19.88
C PHE A 13 -36.16 -11.39 -18.97
N GLU A 14 -36.34 -12.41 -18.12
CA GLU A 14 -37.35 -12.41 -17.06
C GLU A 14 -36.80 -11.80 -15.78
N PHE A 15 -37.34 -10.63 -15.39
CA PHE A 15 -37.03 -10.02 -14.10
C PHE A 15 -37.88 -10.69 -13.00
N ARG A 16 -37.18 -11.27 -12.03
CA ARG A 16 -37.78 -12.05 -10.93
C ARG A 16 -37.49 -11.39 -9.58
N LEU A 17 -38.31 -11.69 -8.56
CA LEU A 17 -38.13 -11.17 -7.20
C LEU A 17 -36.69 -11.41 -6.66
N GLN A 18 -36.05 -12.53 -7.02
CA GLN A 18 -34.65 -12.77 -6.64
C GLN A 18 -33.68 -11.74 -7.21
N HIS A 19 -33.90 -11.19 -8.40
CA HIS A 19 -33.05 -10.15 -8.98
C HIS A 19 -33.20 -8.85 -8.21
N LEU A 20 -34.42 -8.49 -7.82
CA LEU A 20 -34.69 -7.34 -6.97
C LEU A 20 -33.97 -7.44 -5.62
N LEU A 21 -34.06 -8.61 -4.98
CA LEU A 21 -33.36 -8.86 -3.71
C LEU A 21 -31.82 -8.76 -3.84
N ILE A 22 -31.26 -9.29 -4.93
CA ILE A 22 -29.82 -9.14 -5.21
C ILE A 22 -29.46 -7.67 -5.35
N ILE A 23 -30.22 -6.91 -6.15
CA ILE A 23 -29.97 -5.47 -6.35
C ILE A 23 -30.09 -4.73 -5.02
N ALA A 24 -31.12 -4.99 -4.23
CA ALA A 24 -31.31 -4.34 -2.93
C ALA A 24 -30.14 -4.59 -1.96
N VAL A 25 -29.66 -5.82 -1.86
CA VAL A 25 -28.50 -6.15 -0.99
C VAL A 25 -27.22 -5.53 -1.51
N LEU A 26 -26.98 -5.52 -2.82
CA LEU A 26 -25.81 -4.88 -3.42
C LEU A 26 -25.83 -3.36 -3.25
N SER A 27 -27.01 -2.73 -3.45
CA SER A 27 -27.18 -1.30 -3.20
C SER A 27 -26.92 -0.96 -1.72
N LEU A 28 -27.42 -1.78 -0.80
CA LEU A 28 -27.14 -1.63 0.63
C LEU A 28 -25.65 -1.74 0.92
N ALA A 29 -24.98 -2.80 0.44
CA ALA A 29 -23.56 -3.01 0.65
C ALA A 29 -22.70 -1.85 0.04
N PHE A 30 -23.07 -1.39 -1.15
CA PHE A 30 -22.44 -0.24 -1.78
C PHE A 30 -22.62 1.04 -0.94
N SER A 31 -23.86 1.33 -0.49
CA SER A 31 -24.15 2.51 0.31
C SER A 31 -23.43 2.48 1.68
N VAL A 32 -23.39 1.32 2.35
CA VAL A 32 -22.64 1.12 3.60
C VAL A 32 -21.15 1.36 3.36
N SER A 33 -20.59 0.81 2.27
CA SER A 33 -19.20 1.03 1.89
C SER A 33 -18.89 2.51 1.68
N MET A 34 -19.75 3.24 0.94
CA MET A 34 -19.62 4.69 0.72
C MET A 34 -19.63 5.45 2.05
N LEU A 35 -20.62 5.19 2.89
CA LEU A 35 -20.79 5.89 4.17
C LEU A 35 -19.59 5.69 5.11
N ILE A 36 -19.11 4.45 5.28
CA ILE A 36 -17.98 4.17 6.17
C ILE A 36 -16.70 4.83 5.64
N ARG A 37 -16.45 4.75 4.34
CA ARG A 37 -15.25 5.35 3.72
C ARG A 37 -15.26 6.88 3.73
N SER A 38 -16.42 7.50 3.83
CA SER A 38 -16.58 8.96 3.83
C SER A 38 -16.49 9.58 5.22
N GLN A 39 -16.33 8.81 6.30
CA GLN A 39 -16.34 9.33 7.67
C GLN A 39 -15.19 10.30 7.97
N GLY A 40 -14.07 10.20 7.26
CA GLY A 40 -12.97 11.17 7.36
C GLY A 40 -13.41 12.62 7.10
N ALA A 41 -14.53 12.82 6.36
CA ALA A 41 -15.10 14.15 6.10
C ALA A 41 -15.48 14.94 7.37
N ASP A 42 -15.69 14.27 8.50
CA ASP A 42 -15.95 14.92 9.80
C ASP A 42 -14.78 15.79 10.28
N TYR A 43 -13.56 15.48 9.83
CA TYR A 43 -12.33 16.22 10.16
C TYR A 43 -11.91 17.24 9.10
N GLY A 44 -12.40 17.09 7.88
CA GLY A 44 -12.06 17.93 6.73
C GLY A 44 -12.17 17.16 5.42
N PHE A 45 -12.24 17.91 4.32
CA PHE A 45 -12.30 17.35 2.98
C PHE A 45 -10.96 17.57 2.30
N GLU A 46 -9.99 16.67 2.60
CA GLU A 46 -8.59 16.79 2.22
C GLU A 46 -8.04 15.47 1.69
N LEU A 47 -6.98 15.55 0.89
CA LEU A 47 -6.18 14.39 0.52
C LEU A 47 -5.47 13.82 1.76
N ASN A 48 -5.51 12.50 1.93
CA ASN A 48 -4.94 11.80 3.08
C ASN A 48 -3.61 11.17 2.71
N GLU A 49 -2.63 11.15 3.63
CA GLU A 49 -1.26 10.67 3.41
C GLU A 49 -0.40 11.60 2.53
N PHE A 50 0.75 11.12 2.08
CA PHE A 50 1.71 11.88 1.28
C PHE A 50 1.54 11.61 -0.22
N ASP A 51 1.50 10.34 -0.64
CA ASP A 51 1.40 9.92 -2.05
C ASP A 51 0.21 10.52 -2.81
N PRO A 52 -0.99 10.72 -2.20
CA PRO A 52 -2.12 11.33 -2.87
C PRO A 52 -1.84 12.72 -3.46
N PHE A 53 -0.96 13.50 -2.85
CA PHE A 53 -0.60 14.82 -3.37
C PHE A 53 0.24 14.73 -4.63
N PHE A 54 1.17 13.79 -4.71
CA PHE A 54 1.87 13.51 -5.96
C PHE A 54 0.92 12.97 -7.04
N ASN A 55 0.05 12.03 -6.68
CA ASN A 55 -0.92 11.47 -7.62
C ASN A 55 -1.91 12.54 -8.14
N TYR A 56 -2.31 13.48 -7.27
CA TYR A 56 -3.10 14.65 -7.67
C TYR A 56 -2.32 15.51 -8.68
N ARG A 57 -1.10 15.93 -8.36
CA ARG A 57 -0.23 16.74 -9.23
C ARG A 57 0.01 16.06 -10.58
N ALA A 58 0.23 14.74 -10.59
CA ALA A 58 0.41 13.98 -11.81
C ALA A 58 -0.89 13.87 -12.64
N THR A 59 -2.04 13.78 -11.98
CA THR A 59 -3.34 13.81 -12.64
C THR A 59 -3.66 15.18 -13.21
N GLU A 60 -3.39 16.26 -12.45
CA GLU A 60 -3.51 17.66 -12.87
C GLU A 60 -2.66 17.93 -14.10
N PHE A 61 -1.40 17.47 -14.13
CA PHE A 61 -0.52 17.60 -15.28
C PHE A 61 -1.13 16.98 -16.55
N ILE A 62 -1.78 15.79 -16.47
CA ILE A 62 -2.47 15.18 -17.60
C ILE A 62 -3.71 15.99 -18.02
N VAL A 63 -4.44 16.54 -17.06
CA VAL A 63 -5.64 17.35 -17.35
C VAL A 63 -5.25 18.60 -18.13
N ASP A 64 -4.16 19.25 -17.75
CA ASP A 64 -3.70 20.52 -18.31
C ASP A 64 -2.90 20.35 -19.61
N ASN A 65 -1.99 19.38 -19.69
CA ASN A 65 -1.04 19.23 -20.77
C ASN A 65 -1.34 18.05 -21.70
N GLY A 66 -2.23 17.13 -21.31
CA GLY A 66 -2.57 15.95 -22.09
C GLY A 66 -1.75 14.71 -21.74
N VAL A 67 -2.20 13.56 -22.26
CA VAL A 67 -1.60 12.26 -21.96
C VAL A 67 -0.22 12.12 -22.61
N ASP A 68 -0.03 12.63 -23.82
CA ASP A 68 1.26 12.53 -24.53
C ASP A 68 2.37 13.26 -23.78
N ALA A 69 2.08 14.49 -23.30
CA ALA A 69 3.03 15.26 -22.50
C ALA A 69 3.41 14.54 -21.18
N TYR A 70 2.47 13.78 -20.58
CA TYR A 70 2.74 13.02 -19.36
C TYR A 70 3.81 11.94 -19.56
N PHE A 71 3.84 11.28 -20.70
CA PHE A 71 4.85 10.24 -20.98
C PHE A 71 6.24 10.81 -21.22
N GLU A 72 6.34 12.09 -21.58
CA GLU A 72 7.59 12.82 -21.77
C GLU A 72 7.99 13.67 -20.53
N TRP A 73 7.17 13.65 -19.46
CA TRP A 73 7.37 14.51 -18.32
C TRP A 73 8.53 14.06 -17.45
N HIS A 74 9.57 14.91 -17.42
CA HIS A 74 10.62 14.89 -16.42
C HIS A 74 10.30 15.94 -15.35
N ASP A 75 10.16 15.51 -14.08
CA ASP A 75 9.82 16.37 -12.96
C ASP A 75 11.07 16.86 -12.24
N ASP A 76 11.50 18.08 -12.53
CA ASP A 76 12.69 18.73 -11.94
C ASP A 76 12.43 19.24 -10.51
N ARG A 77 11.20 19.25 -10.00
CA ARG A 77 10.90 19.69 -8.63
C ARG A 77 11.11 18.61 -7.58
N SER A 78 11.17 17.37 -7.99
CA SER A 78 11.41 16.21 -7.12
C SER A 78 12.83 15.68 -7.35
N TRP A 79 13.47 15.19 -6.29
CA TRP A 79 14.77 14.51 -6.40
C TRP A 79 15.90 15.40 -6.92
N TYR A 80 15.91 16.66 -6.49
CA TYR A 80 16.98 17.61 -6.88
C TYR A 80 18.38 17.06 -6.55
N PRO A 81 19.35 17.16 -7.48
CA PRO A 81 19.28 17.84 -8.78
C PRO A 81 18.86 16.93 -9.94
N TYR A 82 18.52 15.67 -9.69
CA TYR A 82 18.36 14.66 -10.74
C TYR A 82 17.02 14.72 -11.45
N GLY A 83 15.98 15.17 -10.77
CA GLY A 83 14.62 15.03 -11.24
C GLY A 83 14.12 13.57 -11.30
N ARG A 84 12.98 13.34 -11.92
CA ARG A 84 12.44 11.98 -12.14
C ARG A 84 11.60 11.89 -13.42
N ASN A 85 11.73 10.79 -14.14
CA ASN A 85 10.81 10.44 -15.23
C ASN A 85 9.52 9.90 -14.61
N VAL A 86 8.43 10.66 -14.73
CA VAL A 86 7.20 10.35 -13.99
C VAL A 86 6.54 9.08 -14.46
N SER A 87 6.44 8.85 -15.78
CA SER A 87 5.81 7.64 -16.35
C SER A 87 6.53 6.34 -15.94
N GLU A 88 7.86 6.37 -15.82
CA GLU A 88 8.68 5.20 -15.44
C GLU A 88 8.62 4.89 -13.94
N THR A 89 8.43 5.92 -13.10
CA THR A 89 8.58 5.84 -11.64
C THR A 89 7.25 5.90 -10.87
N SER A 90 6.10 6.01 -11.57
CA SER A 90 4.80 6.21 -10.92
C SER A 90 3.69 5.26 -11.40
N GLN A 91 2.48 5.44 -10.90
CA GLN A 91 1.31 4.61 -11.16
C GLN A 91 0.50 5.13 -12.36
N VAL A 92 1.00 4.94 -13.56
CA VAL A 92 0.47 5.48 -14.82
C VAL A 92 -1.04 5.28 -14.96
N MET A 93 -1.54 4.06 -14.70
CA MET A 93 -2.96 3.76 -14.90
C MET A 93 -3.87 4.49 -13.89
N LEU A 94 -3.37 4.82 -12.69
CA LEU A 94 -4.13 5.66 -11.74
C LEU A 94 -4.32 7.05 -12.31
N HIS A 95 -3.25 7.70 -12.74
CA HIS A 95 -3.28 9.08 -13.23
C HIS A 95 -4.10 9.22 -14.51
N VAL A 96 -3.85 8.35 -15.50
CA VAL A 96 -4.56 8.35 -16.79
C VAL A 96 -6.06 8.04 -16.61
N THR A 97 -6.40 7.05 -15.78
CA THR A 97 -7.80 6.71 -15.51
C THR A 97 -8.52 7.86 -14.83
N THR A 98 -7.92 8.48 -13.83
CA THR A 98 -8.53 9.57 -13.06
C THR A 98 -8.72 10.81 -13.95
N ALA A 99 -7.69 11.22 -14.70
CA ALA A 99 -7.77 12.35 -15.62
C ALA A 99 -8.84 12.12 -16.70
N SER A 100 -8.92 10.89 -17.26
CA SER A 100 -9.93 10.54 -18.25
C SER A 100 -11.36 10.61 -17.70
N LEU A 101 -11.57 10.06 -16.49
CA LEU A 101 -12.87 10.09 -15.82
C LEU A 101 -13.26 11.50 -15.40
N TYR A 102 -12.32 12.32 -14.96
CA TYR A 102 -12.55 13.72 -14.66
C TYR A 102 -13.00 14.50 -15.91
N LYS A 103 -12.32 14.32 -17.05
CA LYS A 103 -12.71 14.95 -18.33
C LYS A 103 -14.11 14.54 -18.80
N ILE A 104 -14.58 13.33 -18.45
CA ILE A 104 -15.90 12.82 -18.88
C ILE A 104 -17.00 13.20 -17.87
N PHE A 105 -16.75 13.06 -16.57
CA PHE A 105 -17.76 13.14 -15.53
C PHE A 105 -17.54 14.27 -14.52
N GLY A 106 -16.32 14.78 -14.40
CA GLY A 106 -15.91 15.77 -13.39
C GLY A 106 -16.00 17.22 -13.86
N MET A 107 -16.33 17.49 -15.13
CA MET A 107 -16.40 18.85 -15.68
C MET A 107 -17.44 19.68 -14.91
N GLY A 108 -16.95 20.69 -14.16
CA GLY A 108 -17.78 21.56 -13.30
C GLY A 108 -17.54 21.38 -11.79
N SER A 109 -16.75 20.38 -11.40
CA SER A 109 -16.20 20.25 -10.04
C SER A 109 -14.70 20.59 -10.03
N ASP A 110 -14.15 20.88 -8.86
CA ASP A 110 -12.71 20.99 -8.68
C ASP A 110 -12.06 19.61 -8.88
N LEU A 111 -10.90 19.56 -9.53
CA LEU A 111 -10.13 18.33 -9.72
C LEU A 111 -9.66 17.77 -8.36
N TYR A 112 -9.29 18.65 -7.42
CA TYR A 112 -8.90 18.28 -6.08
C TYR A 112 -10.00 17.51 -5.37
N ASP A 113 -11.23 18.05 -5.36
CA ASP A 113 -12.42 17.42 -4.77
C ASP A 113 -12.74 16.08 -5.44
N PHE A 114 -12.60 16.02 -6.78
CA PHE A 114 -12.81 14.78 -7.53
C PHE A 114 -11.83 13.69 -7.11
N THR A 115 -10.56 14.04 -6.90
CA THR A 115 -9.54 13.08 -6.46
C THR A 115 -9.73 12.61 -5.02
N ILE A 116 -10.25 13.46 -4.12
CA ILE A 116 -10.61 13.08 -2.74
C ILE A 116 -11.70 11.99 -2.73
N MET A 117 -12.71 12.11 -3.61
CA MET A 117 -13.81 11.15 -3.70
C MET A 117 -13.49 9.88 -4.48
N PHE A 118 -12.47 9.90 -5.33
CA PHE A 118 -12.09 8.81 -6.22
C PHE A 118 -11.91 7.46 -5.50
N PRO A 119 -11.11 7.35 -4.40
CA PRO A 119 -10.93 6.09 -3.67
C PRO A 119 -12.22 5.55 -3.05
N VAL A 120 -13.09 6.43 -2.55
CA VAL A 120 -14.39 6.07 -1.97
C VAL A 120 -15.28 5.40 -3.02
N VAL A 121 -15.32 5.97 -4.23
CA VAL A 121 -16.11 5.46 -5.35
C VAL A 121 -15.57 4.10 -5.81
N PHE A 122 -14.28 3.98 -6.11
CA PHE A 122 -13.69 2.73 -6.61
C PHE A 122 -13.65 1.64 -5.55
N GLY A 123 -13.37 1.98 -4.29
CA GLY A 123 -13.48 1.07 -3.16
C GLY A 123 -14.90 0.50 -3.01
N SER A 124 -15.93 1.33 -3.21
CA SER A 124 -17.32 0.90 -3.11
C SER A 124 -17.80 0.14 -4.36
N LEU A 125 -17.33 0.48 -5.55
CA LEU A 125 -17.59 -0.30 -6.78
C LEU A 125 -16.98 -1.71 -6.69
N SER A 126 -15.88 -1.87 -5.99
CA SER A 126 -15.24 -3.19 -5.77
C SER A 126 -16.14 -4.17 -5.01
N VAL A 127 -17.10 -3.66 -4.22
CA VAL A 127 -18.16 -4.47 -3.58
C VAL A 127 -18.99 -5.26 -4.60
N ILE A 128 -19.31 -4.63 -5.74
CA ILE A 128 -20.08 -5.26 -6.83
C ILE A 128 -19.22 -6.29 -7.57
N VAL A 129 -17.94 -5.99 -7.74
CA VAL A 129 -17.01 -6.86 -8.47
C VAL A 129 -16.69 -8.12 -7.66
N ILE A 130 -16.42 -8.00 -6.33
CA ILE A 130 -16.19 -9.16 -5.46
C ILE A 130 -17.44 -10.08 -5.39
N PHE A 131 -18.65 -9.49 -5.35
CA PHE A 131 -19.88 -10.26 -5.49
C PHE A 131 -19.87 -11.12 -6.77
N ALA A 132 -19.55 -10.49 -7.91
CA ALA A 132 -19.56 -11.16 -9.21
C ALA A 132 -18.52 -12.31 -9.25
N LEU A 133 -17.32 -12.08 -8.72
CA LEU A 133 -16.24 -13.06 -8.63
C LEU A 133 -16.64 -14.26 -7.73
N VAL A 134 -17.06 -14.00 -6.50
CA VAL A 134 -17.41 -15.07 -5.54
C VAL A 134 -18.68 -15.82 -5.97
N ARG A 135 -19.59 -15.15 -6.67
CA ARG A 135 -20.74 -15.82 -7.30
C ARG A 135 -20.29 -16.86 -8.35
N VAL A 136 -19.22 -16.62 -9.07
CA VAL A 136 -18.63 -17.59 -10.00
C VAL A 136 -18.11 -18.80 -9.23
N PHE A 137 -17.46 -18.63 -8.09
CA PHE A 137 -16.87 -19.70 -7.31
C PHE A 137 -17.91 -20.53 -6.55
N ALA A 138 -18.82 -19.88 -5.82
CA ALA A 138 -19.68 -20.53 -4.82
C ALA A 138 -21.17 -20.16 -4.90
N GLY A 139 -21.58 -19.39 -5.91
CA GLY A 139 -22.97 -19.03 -6.16
C GLY A 139 -23.44 -17.76 -5.46
N THR A 140 -24.70 -17.36 -5.74
CA THR A 140 -25.23 -16.03 -5.42
C THR A 140 -25.20 -15.70 -3.92
N THR A 141 -25.54 -16.65 -3.05
CA THR A 141 -25.58 -16.41 -1.60
C THR A 141 -24.19 -16.09 -1.05
N ALA A 142 -23.16 -16.84 -1.46
CA ALA A 142 -21.77 -16.56 -1.08
C ALA A 142 -21.32 -15.20 -1.63
N GLY A 143 -21.68 -14.89 -2.89
CA GLY A 143 -21.39 -13.58 -3.48
C GLY A 143 -22.01 -12.42 -2.69
N LEU A 144 -23.27 -12.52 -2.24
CA LEU A 144 -23.89 -11.46 -1.45
C LEU A 144 -23.20 -11.26 -0.08
N PHE A 145 -22.80 -12.35 0.58
CA PHE A 145 -22.00 -12.22 1.81
C PHE A 145 -20.63 -11.59 1.55
N SER A 146 -19.96 -11.94 0.46
CA SER A 146 -18.67 -11.34 0.13
C SER A 146 -18.79 -9.84 -0.13
N ALA A 147 -19.87 -9.37 -0.75
CA ALA A 147 -20.16 -7.94 -0.92
C ALA A 147 -20.34 -7.24 0.43
N MET A 148 -21.14 -7.81 1.33
CA MET A 148 -21.37 -7.24 2.68
C MET A 148 -20.07 -7.20 3.51
N PHE A 149 -19.30 -8.29 3.51
CA PHE A 149 -18.06 -8.38 4.27
C PHE A 149 -16.98 -7.43 3.73
N PHE A 150 -16.85 -7.33 2.43
CA PHE A 150 -15.93 -6.40 1.78
C PHE A 150 -16.27 -4.93 2.10
N ALA A 151 -17.58 -4.61 2.17
CA ALA A 151 -18.04 -3.26 2.48
C ALA A 151 -17.62 -2.78 3.88
N VAL A 152 -17.45 -3.70 4.85
CA VAL A 152 -17.18 -3.38 6.26
C VAL A 152 -15.81 -3.87 6.75
N SER A 153 -15.00 -4.49 5.92
CA SER A 153 -13.67 -5.00 6.30
C SER A 153 -12.69 -3.86 6.52
N LEU A 154 -12.14 -3.77 7.72
CA LEU A 154 -11.27 -2.68 8.13
C LEU A 154 -10.02 -2.50 7.23
N PRO A 155 -9.20 -3.53 6.92
CA PRO A 155 -8.04 -3.35 6.05
C PRO A 155 -8.39 -2.87 4.64
N ILE A 156 -9.59 -3.22 4.16
CA ILE A 156 -10.11 -2.77 2.85
C ILE A 156 -10.58 -1.31 2.91
N ILE A 157 -11.18 -0.89 4.05
CA ILE A 157 -11.67 0.47 4.25
C ILE A 157 -10.51 1.44 4.39
N LEU A 158 -9.51 1.10 5.21
CA LEU A 158 -8.33 1.94 5.47
C LEU A 158 -7.55 2.25 4.18
N ARG A 159 -7.54 1.33 3.21
CA ARG A 159 -6.89 1.50 1.90
C ARG A 159 -7.83 2.04 0.82
N GLY A 160 -8.87 2.76 1.17
CA GLY A 160 -9.83 3.29 0.22
C GLY A 160 -10.82 4.27 0.85
N GLY A 161 -10.45 4.89 1.98
CA GLY A 161 -11.21 5.96 2.64
C GLY A 161 -11.11 7.30 1.89
N LEU A 162 -11.80 8.30 2.40
CA LEU A 162 -11.80 9.65 1.85
C LEU A 162 -10.38 10.19 1.75
N GLY A 163 -10.04 10.79 0.62
CA GLY A 163 -8.72 11.37 0.38
C GLY A 163 -7.59 10.36 0.16
N TRP A 164 -7.82 9.06 0.34
CA TRP A 164 -6.81 8.02 0.07
C TRP A 164 -6.61 7.82 -1.44
N PHE A 165 -6.22 8.88 -2.14
CA PHE A 165 -6.00 8.86 -3.59
C PHE A 165 -4.67 8.17 -3.93
N LYS A 166 -4.59 6.88 -3.56
CA LYS A 166 -3.48 5.96 -3.84
C LYS A 166 -3.92 4.88 -4.83
N SER A 167 -2.99 4.04 -5.19
CA SER A 167 -3.14 3.02 -6.23
C SER A 167 -3.99 1.81 -5.84
N GLU A 168 -4.15 1.52 -4.52
CA GLU A 168 -4.83 0.33 -4.03
C GLU A 168 -6.29 0.22 -4.45
N PRO A 169 -7.17 1.24 -4.29
CA PRO A 169 -8.60 1.11 -4.64
C PRO A 169 -8.82 0.75 -6.10
N LEU A 170 -8.09 1.41 -7.00
CA LEU A 170 -8.21 1.18 -8.44
C LEU A 170 -7.58 -0.17 -8.84
N GLY A 171 -6.41 -0.49 -8.30
CA GLY A 171 -5.71 -1.75 -8.54
C GLY A 171 -6.55 -2.95 -8.11
N ILE A 172 -7.18 -2.90 -6.93
CA ILE A 172 -8.09 -3.95 -6.43
C ILE A 172 -9.32 -4.07 -7.34
N PHE A 173 -9.93 -2.96 -7.70
CA PHE A 173 -11.08 -2.96 -8.61
C PHE A 173 -10.74 -3.67 -9.92
N PHE A 174 -9.63 -3.31 -10.56
CA PHE A 174 -9.24 -3.90 -11.83
C PHE A 174 -8.82 -5.38 -11.70
N VAL A 175 -8.06 -5.76 -10.66
CA VAL A 175 -7.65 -7.16 -10.52
C VAL A 175 -8.83 -8.07 -10.22
N LEU A 176 -9.76 -7.66 -9.36
CA LEU A 176 -10.96 -8.45 -9.07
C LEU A 176 -11.85 -8.58 -10.33
N LEU A 177 -11.97 -7.51 -11.12
CA LEU A 177 -12.70 -7.53 -12.39
C LEU A 177 -12.03 -8.44 -13.43
N GLY A 178 -10.70 -8.37 -13.54
CA GLY A 178 -9.91 -9.24 -14.41
C GLY A 178 -10.06 -10.70 -14.04
N LEU A 179 -9.94 -11.04 -12.76
CA LEU A 179 -10.18 -12.39 -12.25
C LEU A 179 -11.62 -12.86 -12.47
N TYR A 180 -12.62 -12.00 -12.23
CA TYR A 180 -14.02 -12.33 -12.52
C TYR A 180 -14.23 -12.69 -13.99
N LEU A 181 -13.70 -11.89 -14.90
CA LEU A 181 -13.82 -12.13 -16.35
C LEU A 181 -13.11 -13.42 -16.74
N PHE A 182 -11.89 -13.64 -16.30
CA PHE A 182 -11.12 -14.86 -16.54
C PHE A 182 -11.86 -16.10 -16.04
N PHE A 183 -12.23 -16.15 -14.74
CA PHE A 183 -12.91 -17.32 -14.16
C PHE A 183 -14.30 -17.54 -14.75
N SER A 184 -15.05 -16.48 -15.05
CA SER A 184 -16.31 -16.57 -15.78
C SER A 184 -16.13 -17.09 -17.21
N GLY A 185 -15.02 -16.72 -17.88
CA GLY A 185 -14.64 -17.19 -19.21
C GLY A 185 -14.34 -18.69 -19.24
N ILE A 186 -13.55 -19.17 -18.27
CA ILE A 186 -13.17 -20.59 -18.22
C ILE A 186 -14.29 -21.50 -17.64
N LYS A 187 -15.26 -20.93 -16.90
CA LYS A 187 -16.35 -21.73 -16.30
C LYS A 187 -17.38 -22.18 -17.31
N TYR A 188 -17.81 -21.30 -18.22
CA TYR A 188 -19.00 -21.52 -19.02
C TYR A 188 -18.75 -22.02 -20.43
N ASN A 189 -17.49 -22.00 -20.91
CA ASN A 189 -17.07 -22.48 -22.24
C ASN A 189 -18.08 -22.17 -23.38
N LYS A 190 -18.42 -20.87 -23.54
CA LYS A 190 -19.45 -20.39 -24.49
C LYS A 190 -18.80 -19.78 -25.76
N GLY A 191 -17.85 -20.47 -26.37
CA GLY A 191 -17.23 -20.04 -27.62
C GLY A 191 -16.69 -18.59 -27.60
N SER A 192 -17.17 -17.73 -28.50
CA SER A 192 -16.70 -16.34 -28.64
C SER A 192 -16.83 -15.49 -27.36
N ILE A 193 -17.86 -15.72 -26.54
CA ILE A 193 -18.04 -15.03 -25.26
C ILE A 193 -16.95 -15.41 -24.27
N SER A 194 -16.58 -16.69 -24.20
CA SER A 194 -15.45 -17.13 -23.36
C SER A 194 -14.13 -16.54 -23.82
N PHE A 195 -13.91 -16.50 -25.12
CA PHE A 195 -12.74 -15.87 -25.74
C PHE A 195 -12.63 -14.38 -25.35
N ALA A 196 -13.68 -13.60 -25.57
CA ALA A 196 -13.72 -12.19 -25.20
C ALA A 196 -13.49 -11.95 -23.71
N LYS A 197 -14.08 -12.77 -22.83
CA LYS A 197 -13.89 -12.65 -21.37
C LYS A 197 -12.46 -12.97 -20.94
N ILE A 198 -11.79 -13.95 -21.56
CA ILE A 198 -10.41 -14.32 -21.24
C ILE A 198 -9.45 -13.19 -21.62
N ILE A 199 -9.61 -12.62 -22.83
CA ILE A 199 -8.82 -11.46 -23.28
C ILE A 199 -9.06 -10.23 -22.40
N SER A 200 -10.32 -9.87 -22.17
CA SER A 200 -10.66 -8.74 -21.29
C SER A 200 -10.18 -8.97 -19.85
N GLY A 201 -10.22 -10.23 -19.38
CA GLY A 201 -9.68 -10.59 -18.08
C GLY A 201 -8.18 -10.29 -17.97
N ALA A 202 -7.39 -10.68 -18.99
CA ALA A 202 -5.97 -10.36 -19.07
C ALA A 202 -5.73 -8.83 -19.12
N LEU A 203 -6.50 -8.11 -19.95
CA LEU A 203 -6.42 -6.65 -20.05
C LEU A 203 -6.61 -5.95 -18.70
N PHE A 204 -7.67 -6.31 -17.94
CA PHE A 204 -7.90 -5.70 -16.63
C PHE A 204 -6.87 -6.10 -15.58
N VAL A 205 -6.26 -7.29 -15.69
CA VAL A 205 -5.11 -7.65 -14.83
C VAL A 205 -3.90 -6.77 -15.16
N VAL A 206 -3.62 -6.47 -16.43
CA VAL A 206 -2.54 -5.54 -16.81
C VAL A 206 -2.83 -4.12 -16.32
N PHE A 207 -4.06 -3.64 -16.43
CA PHE A 207 -4.46 -2.35 -15.86
C PHE A 207 -4.26 -2.31 -14.35
N ALA A 208 -4.56 -3.42 -13.65
CA ALA A 208 -4.29 -3.53 -12.22
C ALA A 208 -2.78 -3.45 -11.91
N LEU A 209 -1.94 -4.16 -12.65
CA LEU A 209 -0.48 -4.13 -12.48
C LEU A 209 0.09 -2.74 -12.74
N SER A 210 -0.40 -2.02 -13.75
CA SER A 210 0.01 -0.65 -14.05
C SER A 210 -0.57 0.40 -13.08
N ALA A 211 -1.71 0.10 -12.43
CA ALA A 211 -2.27 0.94 -11.37
C ALA A 211 -1.54 0.71 -10.03
N TRP A 212 -1.25 -0.54 -9.68
CA TRP A 212 -0.66 -0.90 -8.40
C TRP A 212 0.17 -2.17 -8.47
N GLY A 213 1.48 -2.05 -8.25
CA GLY A 213 2.42 -3.19 -8.27
C GLY A 213 2.06 -4.31 -7.27
N GLY A 214 1.38 -3.99 -6.15
CA GLY A 214 0.93 -4.99 -5.17
C GLY A 214 -0.04 -6.03 -5.75
N THR A 215 -0.73 -5.75 -6.86
CA THR A 215 -1.62 -6.72 -7.53
C THR A 215 -0.87 -7.93 -8.11
N GLN A 216 0.46 -7.88 -8.22
CA GLN A 216 1.31 -9.05 -8.53
C GLN A 216 1.08 -10.20 -7.54
N PHE A 217 0.61 -9.92 -6.32
CA PHE A 217 0.20 -10.94 -5.37
C PHE A 217 -0.68 -12.02 -6.00
N PHE A 218 -1.63 -11.65 -6.85
CA PHE A 218 -2.56 -12.61 -7.47
C PHE A 218 -1.94 -13.44 -8.59
N ILE A 219 -0.79 -13.03 -9.13
CA ILE A 219 -0.10 -13.71 -10.24
C ILE A 219 0.42 -15.08 -9.80
N VAL A 220 1.02 -15.18 -8.60
CA VAL A 220 1.57 -16.45 -8.09
C VAL A 220 0.47 -17.49 -7.83
N PRO A 221 -0.61 -17.19 -7.06
CA PRO A 221 -1.74 -18.12 -6.93
C PRO A 221 -2.37 -18.52 -8.27
N LEU A 222 -2.43 -17.60 -9.22
CA LEU A 222 -2.96 -17.89 -10.56
C LEU A 222 -2.07 -18.85 -11.35
N GLY A 223 -0.75 -18.67 -11.29
CA GLY A 223 0.22 -19.59 -11.88
C GLY A 223 0.14 -20.98 -11.24
N LEU A 224 0.09 -21.06 -9.92
CA LEU A 224 -0.11 -22.35 -9.23
C LEU A 224 -1.44 -23.02 -9.57
N PHE A 225 -2.48 -22.22 -9.78
CA PHE A 225 -3.75 -22.72 -10.28
C PHE A 225 -3.59 -23.31 -11.69
N PHE A 226 -2.79 -22.70 -12.59
CA PHE A 226 -2.51 -23.25 -13.90
C PHE A 226 -1.75 -24.57 -13.84
N LEU A 227 -0.80 -24.71 -12.90
CA LEU A 227 -0.15 -26.01 -12.63
C LEU A 227 -1.14 -27.09 -12.17
N ALA A 228 -2.15 -26.72 -11.40
CA ALA A 228 -3.14 -27.66 -10.88
C ALA A 228 -4.19 -28.08 -11.94
N LEU A 229 -4.53 -27.21 -12.89
CA LEU A 229 -5.63 -27.44 -13.86
C LEU A 229 -5.52 -28.75 -14.65
N PRO A 230 -4.34 -29.19 -15.16
CA PRO A 230 -4.25 -30.50 -15.85
C PRO A 230 -4.70 -31.68 -15.00
N PHE A 231 -4.57 -31.60 -13.68
CA PHE A 231 -4.97 -32.66 -12.74
C PHE A 231 -6.44 -32.56 -12.33
N LEU A 232 -7.02 -31.37 -12.38
CA LEU A 232 -8.38 -31.09 -11.90
C LEU A 232 -9.46 -31.15 -12.99
N ARG A 233 -9.10 -30.81 -14.22
CA ARG A 233 -10.06 -30.69 -15.34
C ARG A 233 -9.87 -31.80 -16.37
N ASN A 234 -10.98 -32.23 -16.97
CA ASN A 234 -10.99 -33.22 -18.04
C ASN A 234 -11.15 -32.59 -19.43
N ASP A 235 -11.55 -31.31 -19.53
CA ASP A 235 -11.75 -30.59 -20.79
C ASP A 235 -10.42 -30.03 -21.36
N HIS A 236 -9.42 -30.92 -21.49
CA HIS A 236 -8.06 -30.54 -21.94
C HIS A 236 -8.05 -29.80 -23.28
N LYS A 237 -9.02 -30.08 -24.17
CA LYS A 237 -9.17 -29.37 -25.44
C LYS A 237 -9.49 -27.90 -25.28
N PHE A 238 -10.16 -27.52 -24.19
CA PHE A 238 -10.51 -26.14 -23.91
C PHE A 238 -9.39 -25.41 -23.17
N ILE A 239 -8.84 -26.00 -22.10
CA ILE A 239 -7.81 -25.34 -21.28
C ILE A 239 -6.48 -25.13 -22.04
N ILE A 240 -6.15 -26.01 -23.02
CA ILE A 240 -4.92 -25.93 -23.80
C ILE A 240 -4.85 -24.68 -24.70
N TRP A 241 -5.96 -24.04 -25.01
CA TRP A 241 -5.97 -22.76 -25.70
C TRP A 241 -6.37 -21.60 -24.79
N ALA A 242 -7.28 -21.83 -23.82
CA ALA A 242 -7.81 -20.78 -22.96
C ALA A 242 -6.75 -20.17 -22.03
N ILE A 243 -5.90 -21.03 -21.43
CA ILE A 243 -4.84 -20.56 -20.52
C ILE A 243 -3.69 -19.89 -21.27
N PRO A 244 -3.14 -20.48 -22.35
CA PRO A 244 -2.13 -19.76 -23.16
C PRO A 244 -2.63 -18.46 -23.76
N LEU A 245 -3.90 -18.38 -24.17
CA LEU A 245 -4.48 -17.14 -24.65
C LEU A 245 -4.46 -16.04 -23.58
N PHE A 246 -4.88 -16.36 -22.34
CA PHE A 246 -4.82 -15.42 -21.22
C PHE A 246 -3.38 -14.99 -20.95
N SER A 247 -2.45 -15.94 -20.81
CA SER A 247 -1.04 -15.70 -20.51
C SER A 247 -0.36 -14.87 -21.59
N PHE A 248 -0.57 -15.23 -22.87
CA PHE A 248 -0.03 -14.49 -24.00
C PHE A 248 -0.55 -13.05 -24.05
N THR A 249 -1.87 -12.88 -23.90
CA THR A 249 -2.48 -11.55 -23.87
C THR A 249 -1.95 -10.71 -22.71
N LEU A 250 -1.80 -11.30 -21.52
CA LEU A 250 -1.27 -10.62 -20.35
C LEU A 250 0.17 -10.15 -20.61
N ILE A 251 1.05 -11.04 -21.07
CA ILE A 251 2.45 -10.72 -21.35
C ILE A 251 2.57 -9.65 -22.46
N LEU A 252 1.82 -9.82 -23.56
CA LEU A 252 1.88 -8.89 -24.69
C LEU A 252 1.43 -7.47 -24.29
N LEU A 253 0.32 -7.37 -23.54
CA LEU A 253 -0.20 -6.07 -23.09
C LEU A 253 0.68 -5.44 -22.01
N THR A 254 1.36 -6.23 -21.19
CA THR A 254 2.30 -5.72 -20.17
C THR A 254 3.47 -4.98 -20.82
N LEU A 255 3.94 -5.41 -21.99
CA LEU A 255 5.04 -4.77 -22.71
C LEU A 255 4.70 -3.38 -23.26
N ILE A 256 3.42 -3.01 -23.34
CA ILE A 256 2.97 -1.68 -23.80
C ILE A 256 3.20 -0.60 -22.73
N PHE A 257 3.24 -1.00 -21.45
CA PHE A 257 3.40 -0.07 -20.33
C PHE A 257 4.86 0.02 -19.92
N GLU A 258 5.33 1.22 -19.61
CA GLU A 258 6.65 1.45 -19.01
C GLU A 258 6.75 0.82 -17.62
N ARG A 259 5.64 0.80 -16.88
CA ARG A 259 5.50 0.11 -15.61
C ARG A 259 4.16 -0.66 -15.58
N PRO A 260 4.18 -2.00 -15.51
CA PRO A 260 5.23 -2.94 -15.09
C PRO A 260 6.30 -3.34 -16.11
N SER A 261 6.36 -2.95 -17.33
CA SER A 261 7.44 -3.11 -18.34
C SER A 261 8.00 -4.53 -18.59
N THR A 262 9.12 -4.57 -19.29
CA THR A 262 9.92 -5.80 -19.55
C THR A 262 10.44 -6.44 -18.26
N SER A 263 10.68 -5.65 -17.20
CA SER A 263 11.13 -6.15 -15.91
C SER A 263 10.14 -7.13 -15.25
N PHE A 264 8.84 -6.90 -15.42
CA PHE A 264 7.83 -7.87 -14.99
C PHE A 264 7.89 -9.16 -15.81
N VAL A 265 8.05 -9.05 -17.14
CA VAL A 265 8.02 -10.21 -18.06
C VAL A 265 9.23 -11.10 -17.86
N LEU A 266 10.42 -10.51 -17.72
CA LEU A 266 11.68 -11.22 -17.48
C LEU A 266 11.88 -11.60 -16.02
N GLY A 267 11.18 -10.92 -15.12
CA GLY A 267 11.21 -11.16 -13.68
C GLY A 267 10.25 -12.26 -13.21
N TYR A 268 10.05 -12.31 -11.89
CA TYR A 268 9.23 -13.34 -11.21
C TYR A 268 7.77 -13.34 -11.63
N GLY A 269 7.20 -12.19 -12.01
CA GLY A 269 5.83 -12.09 -12.49
C GLY A 269 5.60 -12.87 -13.78
N GLY A 270 6.49 -12.68 -14.78
CA GLY A 270 6.45 -13.43 -16.03
C GLY A 270 6.74 -14.92 -15.84
N VAL A 271 7.77 -15.25 -15.05
CA VAL A 271 8.11 -16.64 -14.71
C VAL A 271 6.92 -17.35 -14.07
N ALA A 272 6.22 -16.71 -13.11
CA ALA A 272 5.06 -17.28 -12.42
C ALA A 272 3.85 -17.55 -13.31
N ILE A 273 3.78 -16.96 -14.50
CA ILE A 273 2.71 -17.22 -15.48
C ILE A 273 3.19 -18.09 -16.63
N ILE A 274 4.36 -17.80 -17.19
CA ILE A 274 4.87 -18.48 -18.40
C ILE A 274 5.17 -19.95 -18.10
N LEU A 275 5.95 -20.24 -17.03
CA LEU A 275 6.33 -21.62 -16.73
C LEU A 275 5.13 -22.52 -16.41
N PRO A 276 4.14 -22.12 -15.57
CA PRO A 276 2.92 -22.89 -15.37
C PRO A 276 2.09 -23.08 -16.63
N THR A 277 2.06 -22.09 -17.52
CA THR A 277 1.35 -22.21 -18.81
C THR A 277 2.02 -23.24 -19.73
N VAL A 278 3.35 -23.20 -19.85
CA VAL A 278 4.12 -24.20 -20.62
C VAL A 278 3.94 -25.59 -20.03
N PHE A 279 4.02 -25.71 -18.69
CA PHE A 279 3.76 -26.95 -17.98
C PHE A 279 2.36 -27.53 -18.31
N LEU A 280 1.32 -26.69 -18.26
CA LEU A 280 -0.03 -27.09 -18.61
C LEU A 280 -0.13 -27.63 -20.02
N ILE A 281 0.47 -26.95 -21.00
CA ILE A 281 0.50 -27.39 -22.41
C ILE A 281 1.15 -28.79 -22.51
N ILE A 282 2.33 -28.95 -21.91
CA ILE A 282 3.07 -30.24 -21.97
C ILE A 282 2.27 -31.34 -21.26
N CYS A 283 1.66 -31.09 -20.10
CA CYS A 283 0.80 -32.04 -19.41
C CYS A 283 -0.40 -32.47 -20.27
N CYS A 284 -1.05 -31.54 -20.96
CA CYS A 284 -2.14 -31.85 -21.89
C CYS A 284 -1.67 -32.73 -23.07
N LEU A 285 -0.46 -32.47 -23.59
CA LEU A 285 0.16 -33.30 -24.63
C LEU A 285 0.52 -34.68 -24.09
N ILE A 286 1.14 -34.80 -22.92
CA ILE A 286 1.42 -36.08 -22.24
C ILE A 286 0.14 -36.91 -22.11
N LYS A 287 -0.97 -36.30 -21.67
CA LYS A 287 -2.26 -36.99 -21.55
C LYS A 287 -2.85 -37.44 -22.88
N LYS A 288 -2.58 -36.73 -23.96
CA LYS A 288 -3.02 -37.11 -25.30
C LYS A 288 -2.23 -38.32 -25.83
N ILE A 289 -0.93 -38.41 -25.50
CA ILE A 289 -0.01 -39.45 -26.04
C ILE A 289 0.02 -40.70 -25.15
N SER A 290 -0.17 -40.53 -23.82
CA SER A 290 -0.10 -41.63 -22.85
C SER A 290 -1.38 -42.45 -22.80
N SER A 291 -1.27 -43.76 -22.54
CA SER A 291 -2.42 -44.60 -22.19
C SER A 291 -3.11 -44.09 -20.90
N VAL A 292 -4.42 -44.27 -20.79
CA VAL A 292 -5.25 -43.73 -19.68
C VAL A 292 -4.68 -44.06 -18.29
N GLU A 293 -4.14 -45.29 -18.12
CA GLU A 293 -3.53 -45.73 -16.87
C GLU A 293 -2.24 -45.01 -16.50
N LYS A 294 -1.47 -44.55 -17.51
CA LYS A 294 -0.18 -43.88 -17.31
C LYS A 294 -0.24 -42.35 -17.31
N GLN A 295 -1.38 -41.74 -17.68
CA GLN A 295 -1.53 -40.28 -17.82
C GLN A 295 -1.19 -39.55 -16.52
N LEU A 296 -1.77 -39.96 -15.40
CA LEU A 296 -1.54 -39.34 -14.10
C LEU A 296 -0.07 -39.52 -13.68
N ARG A 297 0.46 -40.76 -13.76
CA ARG A 297 1.84 -41.05 -13.40
C ARG A 297 2.83 -40.19 -14.16
N ASN A 298 2.70 -40.15 -15.49
CA ASN A 298 3.62 -39.41 -16.36
C ASN A 298 3.54 -37.89 -16.12
N SER A 299 2.34 -37.33 -15.84
CA SER A 299 2.16 -35.94 -15.47
C SER A 299 2.78 -35.61 -14.12
N VAL A 300 2.69 -36.48 -13.11
CA VAL A 300 3.33 -36.32 -11.80
C VAL A 300 4.86 -36.43 -11.90
N ILE A 301 5.38 -37.36 -12.69
CA ILE A 301 6.83 -37.44 -12.94
C ILE A 301 7.33 -36.15 -13.58
N PHE A 302 6.59 -35.63 -14.57
CA PHE A 302 6.95 -34.37 -15.22
C PHE A 302 6.92 -33.19 -14.25
N LEU A 303 5.92 -33.13 -13.34
CA LEU A 303 5.86 -32.12 -12.27
C LEU A 303 7.11 -32.20 -11.37
N GLY A 304 7.44 -33.40 -10.90
CA GLY A 304 8.63 -33.61 -10.07
C GLY A 304 9.92 -33.19 -10.76
N ALA A 305 10.09 -33.55 -12.07
CA ALA A 305 11.24 -33.15 -12.86
C ALA A 305 11.31 -31.63 -13.06
N SER A 306 10.15 -30.96 -13.27
CA SER A 306 10.07 -29.51 -13.41
C SER A 306 10.44 -28.78 -12.12
N VAL A 307 9.97 -29.26 -10.96
CA VAL A 307 10.31 -28.68 -9.64
C VAL A 307 11.80 -28.85 -9.34
N LEU A 308 12.34 -30.05 -9.53
CA LEU A 308 13.78 -30.32 -9.32
C LEU A 308 14.66 -29.50 -10.27
N GLY A 309 14.24 -29.37 -11.53
CA GLY A 309 14.93 -28.51 -12.51
C GLY A 309 14.90 -27.03 -12.11
N GLY A 310 13.77 -26.55 -11.63
CA GLY A 310 13.64 -25.17 -11.13
C GLY A 310 14.55 -24.90 -9.92
N ILE A 311 14.57 -25.81 -8.94
CA ILE A 311 15.47 -25.73 -7.79
C ILE A 311 16.94 -25.71 -8.25
N ALA A 312 17.32 -26.58 -9.19
CA ALA A 312 18.68 -26.63 -9.72
C ALA A 312 19.09 -25.33 -10.43
N LEU A 313 18.18 -24.71 -11.20
CA LEU A 313 18.43 -23.43 -11.86
C LEU A 313 18.62 -22.27 -10.88
N ILE A 314 17.82 -22.23 -9.80
CA ILE A 314 17.97 -21.23 -8.74
C ILE A 314 19.29 -21.46 -7.98
N SER A 315 19.57 -22.72 -7.60
CA SER A 315 20.78 -23.06 -6.84
C SER A 315 22.07 -22.86 -7.64
N SER A 316 22.02 -22.92 -8.96
CA SER A 316 23.18 -22.63 -9.83
C SER A 316 23.40 -21.12 -10.08
N GLY A 317 22.55 -20.25 -9.54
CA GLY A 317 22.62 -18.80 -9.79
C GLY A 317 22.16 -18.36 -11.17
N PHE A 318 21.65 -19.31 -12.01
CA PHE A 318 21.15 -18.97 -13.34
C PHE A 318 19.88 -18.10 -13.30
N ILE A 319 19.08 -18.25 -12.25
CA ILE A 319 17.94 -17.35 -11.96
C ILE A 319 18.34 -16.52 -10.74
N PRO A 320 18.51 -15.20 -10.88
CA PRO A 320 18.87 -14.35 -9.76
C PRO A 320 17.76 -14.35 -8.69
N LEU A 321 18.16 -14.24 -7.42
CA LEU A 321 17.19 -14.09 -6.33
C LEU A 321 16.54 -12.70 -6.39
N PRO A 322 15.25 -12.58 -6.02
CA PRO A 322 14.55 -11.30 -6.02
C PRO A 322 15.18 -10.30 -5.03
N THR A 323 14.87 -9.02 -5.19
CA THR A 323 15.23 -7.99 -4.22
C THR A 323 14.69 -8.34 -2.82
N PHE A 324 15.33 -7.82 -1.78
CA PHE A 324 15.01 -8.10 -0.39
C PHE A 324 13.49 -8.00 -0.07
N ARG A 325 12.80 -6.98 -0.58
CA ARG A 325 11.35 -6.80 -0.37
C ARG A 325 10.52 -8.02 -0.80
N TYR A 326 10.87 -8.65 -1.91
CA TYR A 326 10.20 -9.86 -2.37
C TYR A 326 10.68 -11.12 -1.62
N GLN A 327 11.97 -11.16 -1.25
CA GLN A 327 12.49 -12.25 -0.43
C GLN A 327 11.82 -12.27 0.94
N ASN A 328 11.65 -11.12 1.59
CA ASN A 328 10.98 -10.98 2.87
C ASN A 328 9.49 -11.37 2.78
N ALA A 329 8.77 -10.98 1.72
CA ALA A 329 7.39 -11.42 1.48
C ALA A 329 7.26 -12.94 1.30
N VAL A 330 8.31 -13.62 0.80
CA VAL A 330 8.38 -15.08 0.65
C VAL A 330 8.91 -15.76 1.92
N ASN A 331 9.80 -15.12 2.66
CA ASN A 331 10.33 -15.60 3.93
C ASN A 331 10.22 -14.52 5.02
N PRO A 332 9.11 -14.47 5.76
CA PRO A 332 8.87 -13.47 6.80
C PRO A 332 9.89 -13.49 7.96
N PHE A 333 10.70 -14.54 8.05
CA PHE A 333 11.77 -14.66 9.06
C PHE A 333 13.08 -13.97 8.65
N LEU A 334 13.19 -13.48 7.41
CA LEU A 334 14.31 -12.63 7.01
C LEU A 334 14.13 -11.26 7.67
N LEU A 335 15.11 -10.90 8.49
CA LEU A 335 15.21 -9.55 9.04
C LEU A 335 15.73 -8.62 7.95
N SER A 336 15.20 -7.39 7.91
CA SER A 336 15.75 -6.35 7.06
C SER A 336 17.09 -5.88 7.63
N GLU A 337 18.08 -5.74 6.78
CA GLU A 337 19.35 -5.05 7.12
C GLU A 337 19.32 -3.58 6.64
N ASN A 338 18.25 -3.17 5.97
CA ASN A 338 18.11 -1.83 5.40
C ASN A 338 17.25 -0.93 6.30
N ALA A 339 17.89 0.00 7.01
CA ALA A 339 17.24 0.95 7.91
C ALA A 339 16.17 1.81 7.23
N LEU A 340 16.33 2.16 5.95
CA LEU A 340 15.33 2.91 5.18
C LEU A 340 14.05 2.09 4.98
N THR A 341 14.18 0.81 4.63
CA THR A 341 13.01 -0.09 4.48
C THR A 341 12.27 -0.24 5.80
N ASP A 342 12.98 -0.33 6.92
CA ASP A 342 12.39 -0.48 8.26
C ASP A 342 11.77 0.81 8.79
N SER A 343 12.21 1.98 8.30
CA SER A 343 11.65 3.27 8.70
C SER A 343 10.22 3.50 8.20
N VAL A 344 9.79 2.74 7.20
CA VAL A 344 8.42 2.81 6.66
C VAL A 344 7.47 2.06 7.59
N SER A 345 6.55 2.79 8.24
CA SER A 345 5.62 2.23 9.24
C SER A 345 4.76 1.06 8.72
N GLU A 346 4.51 1.01 7.44
CA GLU A 346 3.74 -0.06 6.79
C GLU A 346 4.53 -1.37 6.57
N HIS A 347 5.85 -1.36 6.77
CA HIS A 347 6.73 -2.52 6.64
C HIS A 347 6.94 -3.27 7.96
N VAL A 348 6.25 -2.88 9.02
CA VAL A 348 6.26 -3.62 10.29
C VAL A 348 5.59 -4.97 10.09
N THR A 349 6.17 -6.01 10.71
CA THR A 349 5.58 -7.36 10.71
C THR A 349 4.24 -7.38 11.42
N THR A 350 3.27 -8.12 10.86
CA THR A 350 1.94 -8.23 11.43
C THR A 350 1.97 -9.05 12.73
N THR A 351 1.43 -8.50 13.81
CA THR A 351 1.26 -9.23 15.07
C THR A 351 -0.02 -10.07 15.05
N LEU A 352 -0.12 -11.06 15.95
CA LEU A 352 -1.32 -11.85 16.12
C LEU A 352 -2.52 -10.97 16.55
N GLU A 353 -2.27 -9.97 17.39
CA GLU A 353 -3.27 -9.01 17.84
C GLU A 353 -3.81 -8.18 16.67
N THR A 354 -2.94 -7.63 15.84
CA THR A 354 -3.31 -6.84 14.66
C THR A 354 -4.11 -7.69 13.67
N SER A 355 -3.66 -8.93 13.38
CA SER A 355 -4.40 -9.85 12.51
C SER A 355 -5.78 -10.19 13.07
N PHE A 356 -5.90 -10.39 14.39
CA PHE A 356 -7.19 -10.62 15.02
C PHE A 356 -8.09 -9.39 14.96
N GLN A 357 -7.57 -8.20 15.19
CA GLN A 357 -8.31 -6.94 15.05
C GLN A 357 -8.86 -6.77 13.62
N PHE A 358 -8.06 -7.08 12.62
CA PHE A 358 -8.42 -6.92 11.20
C PHE A 358 -9.38 -7.99 10.68
N LEU A 359 -9.25 -9.24 11.12
CA LEU A 359 -10.00 -10.36 10.57
C LEU A 359 -11.13 -10.83 11.48
N SER A 360 -10.98 -10.68 12.80
CA SER A 360 -11.99 -10.92 13.84
C SER A 360 -12.83 -12.19 13.59
N VAL A 361 -14.14 -12.05 13.67
CA VAL A 361 -15.12 -13.15 13.53
C VAL A 361 -15.13 -13.80 12.14
N PHE A 362 -14.58 -13.16 11.13
CA PHE A 362 -14.49 -13.76 9.79
C PHE A 362 -13.63 -15.02 9.79
N LEU A 363 -12.64 -15.14 10.69
CA LEU A 363 -11.82 -16.34 10.82
C LEU A 363 -12.65 -17.59 11.16
N ILE A 364 -13.71 -17.45 11.97
CA ILE A 364 -14.61 -18.56 12.32
C ILE A 364 -15.31 -19.09 11.07
N PHE A 365 -15.87 -18.18 10.28
CA PHE A 365 -16.58 -18.56 9.05
C PHE A 365 -15.63 -19.03 7.95
N ALA A 366 -14.40 -18.49 7.90
CA ALA A 366 -13.35 -18.97 7.00
C ALA A 366 -12.95 -20.42 7.33
N ALA A 367 -12.78 -20.77 8.61
CA ALA A 367 -12.49 -22.13 9.03
C ALA A 367 -13.60 -23.12 8.59
N ILE A 368 -14.87 -22.73 8.72
CA ILE A 368 -16.01 -23.50 8.20
C ILE A 368 -15.91 -23.65 6.67
N GLY A 369 -15.54 -22.58 5.97
CA GLY A 369 -15.36 -22.59 4.52
C GLY A 369 -14.26 -23.56 4.08
N ILE A 370 -13.10 -23.51 4.73
CA ILE A 370 -11.95 -24.40 4.49
C ILE A 370 -12.36 -25.86 4.73
N TRP A 371 -12.95 -26.15 5.91
CA TRP A 371 -13.41 -27.50 6.26
C TRP A 371 -14.36 -28.08 5.21
N PHE A 372 -15.30 -27.23 4.73
CA PHE A 372 -16.25 -27.67 3.71
C PHE A 372 -15.54 -27.94 2.37
N ILE A 373 -14.63 -27.10 1.94
CA ILE A 373 -13.88 -27.28 0.68
C ILE A 373 -13.14 -28.64 0.74
N PHE A 374 -12.41 -28.90 1.83
CA PHE A 374 -11.72 -30.18 2.01
C PHE A 374 -12.67 -31.38 2.04
N ASN A 375 -13.80 -31.28 2.75
CA ASN A 375 -14.81 -32.37 2.80
C ASN A 375 -15.41 -32.62 1.41
N ASN A 376 -15.64 -31.58 0.63
CA ASN A 376 -16.12 -31.67 -0.74
C ASN A 376 -15.11 -32.40 -1.65
N PHE A 377 -13.82 -32.09 -1.53
CA PHE A 377 -12.78 -32.85 -2.24
C PHE A 377 -12.75 -34.31 -1.87
N ARG A 378 -12.83 -34.64 -0.56
CA ARG A 378 -12.81 -36.01 -0.07
C ARG A 378 -14.03 -36.84 -0.57
N ASN A 379 -15.20 -36.26 -0.59
CA ASN A 379 -16.43 -36.97 -1.00
C ASN A 379 -16.57 -37.10 -2.51
N ASN A 380 -16.00 -36.21 -3.30
CA ASN A 380 -16.04 -36.23 -4.77
C ASN A 380 -15.07 -37.25 -5.40
N THR A 381 -14.06 -37.73 -4.66
CA THR A 381 -13.23 -38.85 -5.10
C THR A 381 -14.03 -40.14 -5.28
N GLN A 382 -15.22 -40.24 -4.70
CA GLN A 382 -16.12 -41.39 -4.85
C GLN A 382 -17.10 -41.26 -6.04
N ASN A 383 -17.35 -40.05 -6.56
CA ASN A 383 -18.29 -39.80 -7.67
C ASN A 383 -17.55 -39.14 -8.86
N LYS A 384 -17.17 -39.93 -9.85
CA LYS A 384 -16.36 -39.53 -11.03
C LYS A 384 -16.99 -38.44 -11.92
N GLU A 385 -18.27 -38.10 -11.78
CA GLU A 385 -18.98 -37.17 -12.68
C GLU A 385 -19.02 -35.71 -12.24
N LYS A 386 -18.61 -35.35 -11.00
CA LYS A 386 -18.73 -33.97 -10.45
C LYS A 386 -17.43 -33.22 -10.32
N PHE A 387 -16.34 -33.62 -10.96
CA PHE A 387 -15.02 -33.00 -10.82
C PHE A 387 -14.91 -31.58 -11.40
N ILE A 388 -15.86 -31.13 -12.23
CA ILE A 388 -15.76 -29.88 -13.00
C ILE A 388 -16.07 -28.63 -12.14
N THR A 389 -16.70 -28.76 -10.97
CA THR A 389 -17.11 -27.61 -10.14
C THR A 389 -16.11 -27.24 -9.03
N ASN A 390 -15.03 -27.98 -8.83
CA ASN A 390 -14.14 -27.84 -7.69
C ASN A 390 -12.80 -27.16 -8.01
N ASP A 391 -12.43 -27.02 -9.28
CA ASP A 391 -11.18 -26.41 -9.69
C ASP A 391 -11.01 -24.98 -9.16
N MET A 392 -12.06 -24.16 -9.23
CA MET A 392 -12.00 -22.76 -8.77
C MET A 392 -11.83 -22.63 -7.25
N LEU A 393 -12.29 -23.61 -6.48
CA LEU A 393 -12.06 -23.66 -5.03
C LEU A 393 -10.59 -23.90 -4.68
N VAL A 394 -9.82 -24.53 -5.57
CA VAL A 394 -8.36 -24.65 -5.43
C VAL A 394 -7.70 -23.28 -5.53
N PHE A 395 -8.11 -22.46 -6.48
CA PHE A 395 -7.62 -21.07 -6.58
C PHE A 395 -7.92 -20.28 -5.29
N VAL A 396 -9.13 -20.41 -4.74
CA VAL A 396 -9.50 -19.76 -3.47
C VAL A 396 -8.58 -20.19 -2.33
N LEU A 397 -8.31 -21.51 -2.20
CA LEU A 397 -7.37 -22.00 -1.18
C LEU A 397 -5.94 -21.51 -1.40
N LEU A 398 -5.45 -21.54 -2.63
CA LEU A 398 -4.12 -21.05 -2.96
C LEU A 398 -4.00 -19.54 -2.62
N THR A 399 -4.97 -18.74 -3.01
CA THR A 399 -5.00 -17.30 -2.69
C THR A 399 -5.03 -17.08 -1.18
N ALA A 400 -5.78 -17.92 -0.43
CA ALA A 400 -5.86 -17.79 1.02
C ALA A 400 -4.54 -18.15 1.71
N ILE A 401 -3.88 -19.23 1.30
CA ILE A 401 -2.57 -19.62 1.84
C ILE A 401 -1.54 -18.51 1.57
N PHE A 402 -1.48 -18.03 0.33
CA PHE A 402 -0.56 -16.94 -0.02
C PHE A 402 -0.92 -15.63 0.68
N GLY A 403 -2.20 -15.28 0.80
CA GLY A 403 -2.65 -14.05 1.45
C GLY A 403 -2.26 -14.00 2.93
N VAL A 404 -2.53 -15.06 3.67
CA VAL A 404 -2.18 -15.17 5.09
C VAL A 404 -0.66 -15.23 5.28
N TYR A 405 0.05 -15.97 4.41
CA TYR A 405 1.50 -16.08 4.49
C TYR A 405 2.20 -14.76 4.17
N ALA A 406 1.82 -14.09 3.07
CA ALA A 406 2.44 -12.82 2.67
C ALA A 406 2.15 -11.69 3.67
N SER A 407 0.94 -11.65 4.26
CA SER A 407 0.57 -10.63 5.26
C SER A 407 1.39 -10.72 6.54
N SER A 408 1.97 -11.87 6.86
CA SER A 408 2.84 -12.00 8.03
C SER A 408 4.16 -11.23 7.90
N ALA A 409 4.59 -10.90 6.68
CA ALA A 409 5.81 -10.12 6.45
C ALA A 409 5.61 -8.62 6.68
N PHE A 410 4.52 -8.06 6.15
CA PHE A 410 4.23 -6.62 6.22
C PHE A 410 2.76 -6.36 6.49
N ILE A 411 2.46 -5.44 7.41
CA ILE A 411 1.09 -5.08 7.79
C ILE A 411 0.27 -4.56 6.59
N ARG A 412 0.90 -3.88 5.64
CA ARG A 412 0.23 -3.42 4.41
C ARG A 412 -0.34 -4.55 3.56
N LEU A 413 0.17 -5.78 3.69
CA LEU A 413 -0.26 -6.94 2.94
C LEU A 413 -1.48 -7.66 3.57
N GLU A 414 -1.93 -7.23 4.77
CA GLU A 414 -3.16 -7.70 5.41
C GLU A 414 -4.40 -7.50 4.54
N LEU A 415 -4.36 -6.57 3.62
CA LEU A 415 -5.35 -6.39 2.58
C LEU A 415 -5.61 -7.69 1.78
N PHE A 416 -4.55 -8.42 1.41
CA PHE A 416 -4.66 -9.68 0.66
C PHE A 416 -5.17 -10.84 1.54
N ALA A 417 -4.74 -10.89 2.80
CA ALA A 417 -5.31 -11.81 3.77
C ALA A 417 -6.80 -11.55 3.94
N SER A 418 -7.21 -10.29 4.07
CA SER A 418 -8.61 -9.89 4.22
C SER A 418 -9.47 -10.30 3.02
N ILE A 419 -9.04 -10.04 1.79
CA ILE A 419 -9.76 -10.47 0.58
C ILE A 419 -9.95 -12.00 0.60
N SER A 420 -8.90 -12.74 0.94
CA SER A 420 -8.91 -14.20 0.98
C SER A 420 -9.85 -14.74 2.07
N VAL A 421 -9.79 -14.17 3.26
CA VAL A 421 -10.64 -14.53 4.40
C VAL A 421 -12.11 -14.17 4.12
N ILE A 422 -12.38 -13.02 3.49
CA ILE A 422 -13.73 -12.62 3.06
C ILE A 422 -14.32 -13.67 2.12
N ILE A 423 -13.57 -14.13 1.11
CA ILE A 423 -14.05 -15.15 0.17
C ILE A 423 -14.37 -16.45 0.90
N LEU A 424 -13.45 -16.95 1.74
CA LEU A 424 -13.63 -18.18 2.50
C LEU A 424 -14.80 -18.09 3.50
N SER A 425 -14.89 -16.98 4.24
CA SER A 425 -15.97 -16.74 5.21
C SER A 425 -17.33 -16.68 4.53
N SER A 426 -17.41 -16.05 3.37
CA SER A 426 -18.63 -15.97 2.57
C SER A 426 -19.09 -17.34 2.09
N ILE A 427 -18.16 -18.20 1.68
CA ILE A 427 -18.42 -19.60 1.33
C ILE A 427 -18.93 -20.35 2.57
N GLY A 428 -18.20 -20.27 3.69
CA GLY A 428 -18.54 -20.94 4.93
C GLY A 428 -19.91 -20.56 5.45
N LEU A 429 -20.19 -19.26 5.53
CA LEU A 429 -21.49 -18.75 5.98
C LEU A 429 -22.63 -19.14 5.02
N SER A 430 -22.39 -19.09 3.70
CA SER A 430 -23.38 -19.52 2.70
C SER A 430 -23.79 -20.99 2.89
N ILE A 431 -22.83 -21.83 3.23
CA ILE A 431 -23.07 -23.25 3.44
C ILE A 431 -23.79 -23.50 4.78
N LEU A 432 -23.33 -22.84 5.84
CA LEU A 432 -23.95 -22.90 7.14
C LEU A 432 -25.45 -22.54 7.05
N ILE A 433 -25.76 -21.42 6.40
CA ILE A 433 -27.15 -20.99 6.20
C ILE A 433 -27.93 -21.99 5.37
N LYS A 434 -27.39 -22.50 4.26
CA LYS A 434 -28.06 -23.52 3.45
C LYS A 434 -28.37 -24.79 4.29
N HIS A 435 -27.42 -25.20 5.14
CA HIS A 435 -27.62 -26.35 6.00
C HIS A 435 -28.74 -26.14 7.04
N LEU A 436 -28.75 -24.97 7.69
CA LEU A 436 -29.81 -24.57 8.64
C LEU A 436 -31.19 -24.57 8.00
N PHE A 437 -31.31 -24.19 6.72
CA PHE A 437 -32.60 -24.12 6.03
C PHE A 437 -33.02 -25.44 5.40
N ASN A 438 -32.11 -26.31 4.92
CA ASN A 438 -32.43 -27.56 4.25
C ASN A 438 -32.83 -28.70 5.19
N ASN A 439 -32.31 -28.76 6.41
CA ASN A 439 -32.58 -29.81 7.39
C ASN A 439 -34.05 -29.84 7.92
N THR A 440 -34.94 -29.02 7.35
CA THR A 440 -36.31 -28.86 7.82
C THR A 440 -37.35 -29.67 7.06
N GLN A 441 -37.01 -30.28 5.93
CA GLN A 441 -38.03 -30.93 5.10
C GLN A 441 -38.43 -32.33 5.57
N ASN A 442 -37.69 -32.98 6.47
CA ASN A 442 -37.80 -34.40 6.68
C ASN A 442 -38.55 -34.87 7.93
N ASN A 443 -39.05 -34.04 8.86
CA ASN A 443 -39.84 -34.55 10.01
C ASN A 443 -40.84 -33.50 10.57
N ALA A 444 -42.12 -33.73 10.36
CA ALA A 444 -43.22 -32.83 10.76
C ALA A 444 -43.49 -32.75 12.28
N ARG A 445 -42.85 -33.56 13.12
CA ARG A 445 -43.26 -33.75 14.53
C ARG A 445 -42.63 -32.81 15.56
N ASN A 446 -41.69 -31.92 15.16
CA ASN A 446 -41.03 -30.96 16.09
C ASN A 446 -40.75 -29.61 15.43
N ASN A 447 -41.75 -29.02 14.77
CA ASN A 447 -41.57 -27.75 14.00
C ASN A 447 -41.23 -26.55 14.88
N SER A 448 -41.72 -26.45 16.11
CA SER A 448 -41.48 -25.31 17.01
C SER A 448 -40.03 -25.27 17.51
N VAL A 449 -39.48 -26.40 17.98
CA VAL A 449 -38.07 -26.46 18.46
C VAL A 449 -37.08 -26.23 17.31
N LYS A 450 -37.36 -26.79 16.13
CA LYS A 450 -36.52 -26.54 14.94
C LYS A 450 -36.57 -25.11 14.46
N SER A 451 -37.73 -24.46 14.54
CA SER A 451 -37.87 -23.03 14.24
C SER A 451 -37.10 -22.17 15.25
N LEU A 452 -37.17 -22.50 16.54
CA LEU A 452 -36.43 -21.81 17.58
C LEU A 452 -34.90 -21.93 17.36
N ILE A 453 -34.39 -23.11 17.09
CA ILE A 453 -32.96 -23.34 16.79
C ILE A 453 -32.51 -22.50 15.59
N LYS A 454 -33.30 -22.41 14.53
CA LYS A 454 -32.98 -21.55 13.37
C LYS A 454 -32.91 -20.08 13.73
N ILE A 455 -33.93 -19.58 14.43
CA ILE A 455 -33.99 -18.17 14.83
C ILE A 455 -32.82 -17.87 15.75
N SER A 456 -32.54 -18.73 16.73
CA SER A 456 -31.39 -18.57 17.61
C SER A 456 -30.05 -18.59 16.86
N SER A 457 -29.90 -19.54 15.91
CA SER A 457 -28.65 -19.59 15.08
C SER A 457 -28.47 -18.35 14.22
N ILE A 458 -29.53 -17.84 13.60
CA ILE A 458 -29.48 -16.59 12.81
C ILE A 458 -29.15 -15.42 13.73
N PHE A 459 -29.79 -15.34 14.90
CA PHE A 459 -29.50 -14.28 15.89
C PHE A 459 -28.04 -14.31 16.33
N VAL A 460 -27.48 -15.49 16.67
CA VAL A 460 -26.07 -15.64 17.04
C VAL A 460 -25.15 -15.21 15.90
N ILE A 461 -25.45 -15.59 14.66
CA ILE A 461 -24.67 -15.17 13.48
C ILE A 461 -24.70 -13.64 13.33
N ILE A 462 -25.86 -13.02 13.47
CA ILE A 462 -25.99 -11.55 13.40
C ILE A 462 -25.19 -10.90 14.53
N CYS A 463 -25.33 -11.37 15.77
CA CYS A 463 -24.57 -10.87 16.90
C CYS A 463 -23.05 -10.98 16.67
N LEU A 464 -22.57 -12.13 16.20
CA LEU A 464 -21.14 -12.32 15.87
C LEU A 464 -20.67 -11.34 14.80
N LEU A 465 -21.42 -11.12 13.73
CA LEU A 465 -21.06 -10.22 12.64
C LEU A 465 -21.09 -8.73 13.04
N THR A 466 -21.89 -8.38 14.06
CA THR A 466 -21.96 -7.00 14.56
C THR A 466 -20.86 -6.68 15.59
N ILE A 467 -20.24 -7.68 16.22
CA ILE A 467 -19.18 -7.46 17.23
C ILE A 467 -18.08 -6.52 16.71
N PRO A 468 -17.38 -6.77 15.60
CA PRO A 468 -16.28 -5.93 15.18
C PRO A 468 -16.71 -4.53 14.72
N LEU A 469 -18.01 -4.32 14.45
CA LEU A 469 -18.56 -3.01 14.03
C LEU A 469 -18.94 -2.13 15.22
N VAL A 470 -19.06 -2.69 16.43
CA VAL A 470 -19.58 -1.98 17.60
C VAL A 470 -18.64 -2.06 18.80
N LEU A 471 -17.80 -3.08 18.89
CA LEU A 471 -16.91 -3.34 20.02
C LEU A 471 -15.45 -3.54 19.56
N PRO A 472 -14.46 -3.03 20.32
CA PRO A 472 -14.57 -2.13 21.46
C PRO A 472 -15.13 -0.75 21.07
N GLN A 473 -15.62 0.03 22.05
CA GLN A 473 -16.35 1.26 21.75
C GLN A 473 -15.50 2.31 21.00
N ASP A 474 -14.20 2.39 21.27
CA ASP A 474 -13.30 3.40 20.69
C ASP A 474 -12.40 2.86 19.56
N THR A 475 -12.37 1.54 19.34
CA THR A 475 -11.51 0.88 18.35
C THR A 475 -12.25 -0.16 17.49
N ASN A 476 -13.57 -0.05 17.40
CA ASN A 476 -14.35 -0.84 16.46
C ASN A 476 -14.05 -0.41 15.01
N TRP A 477 -14.41 -1.26 14.04
CA TRP A 477 -14.07 -1.02 12.64
C TRP A 477 -14.67 0.25 12.05
N VAL A 478 -15.81 0.72 12.56
CA VAL A 478 -16.46 1.95 12.08
C VAL A 478 -15.73 3.17 12.60
N ASP A 479 -15.45 3.22 13.90
CA ASP A 479 -14.75 4.36 14.52
C ASP A 479 -13.26 4.39 14.14
N TYR A 480 -12.63 3.21 13.99
CA TYR A 480 -11.24 3.14 13.53
C TYR A 480 -11.06 3.65 12.09
N ALA A 481 -12.11 3.64 11.27
CA ALA A 481 -12.11 4.23 9.94
C ALA A 481 -12.24 5.77 9.95
N LYS A 482 -12.54 6.36 11.12
CA LYS A 482 -12.73 7.80 11.32
C LYS A 482 -11.46 8.43 11.89
N TYR A 483 -10.66 9.02 11.04
CA TYR A 483 -9.44 9.72 11.42
C TYR A 483 -9.21 10.95 10.53
N PRO A 484 -8.51 11.98 11.01
CA PRO A 484 -8.17 13.15 10.21
C PRO A 484 -7.17 12.78 9.10
N ALA A 485 -7.24 13.50 7.98
CA ALA A 485 -6.23 13.39 6.95
C ALA A 485 -4.84 13.76 7.51
N THR A 486 -3.80 13.05 7.06
CA THR A 486 -2.42 13.17 7.57
C THR A 486 -1.90 14.61 7.50
N ILE A 487 -2.29 15.38 6.50
CA ILE A 487 -1.89 16.79 6.39
C ILE A 487 -2.51 17.66 7.51
N LEU A 488 -3.64 17.25 8.10
CA LEU A 488 -4.31 17.99 9.15
C LEU A 488 -3.75 17.71 10.55
N ASN A 489 -3.12 16.55 10.77
CA ASN A 489 -2.47 16.19 12.04
C ASN A 489 -0.95 16.02 11.93
N GLY A 490 -0.38 16.26 10.75
CA GLY A 490 1.04 16.10 10.49
C GLY A 490 1.54 14.64 10.50
N GLY A 491 0.66 13.66 10.38
CA GLY A 491 1.01 12.24 10.55
C GLY A 491 1.34 11.89 12.01
N SER A 492 0.93 12.75 12.96
CA SER A 492 1.10 12.47 14.38
C SER A 492 0.11 11.41 14.87
N SER A 493 0.42 10.78 15.99
CA SER A 493 -0.49 9.82 16.65
C SER A 493 -1.73 10.49 17.29
N TYR A 494 -1.79 11.82 17.27
CA TYR A 494 -2.89 12.57 17.84
C TYR A 494 -4.07 12.67 16.87
N ASN A 495 -5.26 12.40 17.37
CA ASN A 495 -6.50 12.55 16.60
C ASN A 495 -7.00 14.01 16.66
N VAL A 496 -6.24 14.92 16.06
CA VAL A 496 -6.48 16.36 16.05
C VAL A 496 -6.47 16.93 14.65
N VAL A 497 -7.13 18.07 14.48
CA VAL A 497 -7.14 18.85 13.24
C VAL A 497 -6.41 20.15 13.49
N HIS A 498 -5.19 20.25 12.97
CA HIS A 498 -4.38 21.45 13.00
C HIS A 498 -4.08 21.90 11.56
N GLY A 499 -4.10 23.20 11.33
CA GLY A 499 -3.81 23.77 10.01
C GLY A 499 -2.32 24.06 9.78
N ASP A 500 -1.41 23.53 10.58
CA ASP A 500 0.01 23.92 10.56
C ASP A 500 0.69 23.62 9.23
N TRP A 501 0.50 22.43 8.67
CA TRP A 501 1.06 22.08 7.38
C TRP A 501 0.51 22.89 6.22
N PRO A 502 -0.82 23.00 6.00
CA PRO A 502 -1.38 23.87 4.97
C PRO A 502 -0.91 25.33 5.10
N HIS A 503 -0.85 25.86 6.32
CA HIS A 503 -0.38 27.21 6.57
C HIS A 503 1.10 27.38 6.20
N ALA A 504 1.97 26.46 6.63
CA ALA A 504 3.41 26.50 6.35
C ALA A 504 3.70 26.40 4.84
N LEU A 505 3.02 25.49 4.15
CA LEU A 505 3.20 25.29 2.71
C LEU A 505 2.70 26.50 1.89
N ASN A 506 1.56 27.08 2.27
CA ASN A 506 1.08 28.32 1.66
C ASN A 506 1.98 29.52 1.95
N TRP A 507 2.53 29.59 3.17
CA TRP A 507 3.53 30.62 3.50
C TRP A 507 4.77 30.45 2.62
N MET A 508 5.29 29.24 2.49
CA MET A 508 6.44 28.91 1.65
C MET A 508 6.20 29.33 0.19
N LYS A 509 5.04 28.95 -0.37
CA LYS A 509 4.65 29.31 -1.74
C LYS A 509 4.64 30.83 -1.96
N SER A 510 4.25 31.60 -0.96
CA SER A 510 4.04 33.03 -1.08
C SER A 510 5.27 33.87 -0.71
N ASN A 511 6.19 33.34 0.11
CA ASN A 511 7.27 34.13 0.73
C ASN A 511 8.68 33.67 0.34
N THR A 512 8.83 32.62 -0.46
CA THR A 512 10.14 32.16 -0.95
C THR A 512 10.19 32.20 -2.48
N PRO A 513 11.37 32.30 -3.11
CA PRO A 513 11.52 32.20 -4.56
C PRO A 513 10.97 30.87 -5.12
N SER A 514 10.46 30.87 -6.35
CA SER A 514 9.82 29.68 -6.96
C SER A 514 10.79 28.54 -7.27
N ASP A 515 12.06 28.84 -7.39
CA ASP A 515 13.18 27.92 -7.65
C ASP A 515 13.93 27.51 -6.38
N SER A 516 13.43 27.88 -5.19
CA SER A 516 14.07 27.53 -3.92
C SER A 516 14.12 26.03 -3.68
N VAL A 517 15.27 25.56 -3.25
CA VAL A 517 15.53 24.19 -2.85
C VAL A 517 15.32 24.06 -1.34
N VAL A 518 14.40 23.18 -0.96
CA VAL A 518 14.03 22.93 0.45
C VAL A 518 14.65 21.63 0.91
N PHE A 519 15.54 21.71 1.89
CA PHE A 519 16.12 20.59 2.58
C PHE A 519 15.17 20.15 3.71
N SER A 520 14.70 18.93 3.65
CA SER A 520 13.78 18.34 4.64
C SER A 520 13.92 16.83 4.70
N TRP A 521 13.29 16.21 5.69
CA TRP A 521 13.13 14.76 5.69
C TRP A 521 12.26 14.32 4.50
N TRP A 522 12.56 13.17 3.92
CA TRP A 522 11.94 12.68 2.68
C TRP A 522 10.40 12.53 2.77
N ASP A 523 9.84 12.28 3.95
CA ASP A 523 8.39 12.14 4.14
C ASP A 523 7.60 13.36 3.61
N TYR A 524 8.16 14.57 3.69
CA TYR A 524 7.45 15.81 3.39
C TYR A 524 7.55 16.25 1.93
N GLY A 525 8.36 15.57 1.14
CA GLY A 525 8.69 16.00 -0.22
C GLY A 525 7.46 16.21 -1.11
N TYR A 526 6.49 15.31 -1.07
CA TYR A 526 5.28 15.45 -1.87
C TYR A 526 4.39 16.63 -1.48
N TRP A 527 4.33 16.98 -0.20
CA TRP A 527 3.59 18.18 0.24
C TRP A 527 4.31 19.46 -0.20
N ILE A 528 5.62 19.48 -0.07
CA ILE A 528 6.44 20.64 -0.47
C ILE A 528 6.33 20.88 -1.98
N THR A 529 6.39 19.83 -2.80
CA THR A 529 6.27 19.97 -4.27
C THR A 529 4.85 20.26 -4.73
N ALA A 530 3.84 19.64 -4.15
CA ALA A 530 2.45 19.76 -4.62
C ALA A 530 1.75 21.04 -4.13
N ILE A 531 1.96 21.43 -2.86
CA ILE A 531 1.29 22.58 -2.26
C ILE A 531 2.27 23.76 -2.12
N GLY A 532 3.44 23.49 -1.56
CA GLY A 532 4.48 24.51 -1.37
C GLY A 532 5.07 25.02 -2.68
N ASP A 533 4.92 24.25 -3.76
CA ASP A 533 5.39 24.58 -5.11
C ASP A 533 6.89 24.89 -5.15
N ARG A 534 7.69 24.12 -4.38
CA ARG A 534 9.15 24.26 -4.24
C ARG A 534 9.86 22.95 -4.55
N ILE A 535 11.18 23.03 -4.75
CA ILE A 535 12.05 21.93 -5.12
C ILE A 535 12.48 21.15 -3.87
N THR A 536 12.48 19.82 -3.93
CA THR A 536 12.90 18.94 -2.84
C THR A 536 13.99 17.95 -3.26
N LEU A 537 14.80 17.50 -2.28
CA LEU A 537 15.86 16.52 -2.51
C LEU A 537 15.34 15.09 -2.59
N ALA A 538 14.28 14.77 -1.87
CA ALA A 538 13.70 13.43 -1.81
C ALA A 538 12.20 13.49 -1.49
N ASP A 539 11.50 12.41 -1.80
CA ASP A 539 10.08 12.22 -1.50
C ASP A 539 9.76 10.74 -1.18
N ASN A 540 8.50 10.42 -0.93
CA ASN A 540 8.03 9.08 -0.56
C ASN A 540 8.17 8.02 -1.67
N ALA A 541 8.60 8.39 -2.89
CA ALA A 541 8.94 7.40 -3.91
C ALA A 541 10.21 6.60 -3.57
N THR A 542 11.07 7.15 -2.68
CA THR A 542 12.32 6.50 -2.24
C THR A 542 13.12 5.93 -3.43
N LEU A 543 13.35 6.77 -4.47
CA LEU A 543 13.97 6.34 -5.72
C LEU A 543 15.48 6.16 -5.59
N ILE A 544 16.14 6.98 -4.76
CA ILE A 544 17.59 7.05 -4.64
C ILE A 544 17.97 6.95 -3.16
N ASP A 545 18.34 5.76 -2.71
CA ASP A 545 18.62 5.45 -1.28
C ASP A 545 19.74 6.34 -0.72
N HIS A 546 20.85 6.49 -1.44
CA HIS A 546 21.98 7.33 -0.98
C HIS A 546 21.64 8.83 -0.87
N GLN A 547 20.62 9.32 -1.57
CA GLN A 547 20.14 10.71 -1.42
C GLN A 547 19.45 10.89 -0.06
N ILE A 548 18.66 9.90 0.37
CA ILE A 548 18.01 9.91 1.69
C ILE A 548 19.06 9.74 2.80
N GLU A 549 20.05 8.89 2.59
CA GLU A 549 21.18 8.72 3.49
C GLU A 549 21.96 10.04 3.65
N LYS A 550 22.23 10.75 2.55
CA LYS A 550 22.85 12.09 2.54
C LYS A 550 22.06 13.09 3.38
N ILE A 551 20.72 13.09 3.26
CA ILE A 551 19.86 13.95 4.08
C ILE A 551 20.05 13.62 5.57
N ALA A 552 20.02 12.35 5.94
CA ALA A 552 20.23 11.90 7.31
C ALA A 552 21.60 12.32 7.86
N HIS A 553 22.66 12.13 7.08
CA HIS A 553 24.02 12.56 7.45
C HIS A 553 24.11 14.06 7.72
N VAL A 554 23.54 14.90 6.85
CA VAL A 554 23.60 16.36 7.00
C VAL A 554 22.87 16.81 8.27
N PHE A 555 21.69 16.24 8.56
CA PHE A 555 20.99 16.54 9.81
C PHE A 555 21.78 16.19 11.07
N LEU A 556 22.63 15.17 11.01
CA LEU A 556 23.43 14.69 12.14
C LEU A 556 24.85 15.29 12.21
N LYS A 557 25.27 16.11 11.23
CA LYS A 557 26.51 16.89 11.30
C LYS A 557 26.38 18.04 12.32
N ASN A 558 27.50 18.56 12.77
CA ASN A 558 27.50 19.83 13.48
C ASN A 558 27.06 20.95 12.56
N GLU A 559 26.63 22.09 13.10
CA GLU A 559 26.02 23.17 12.35
C GLU A 559 26.93 23.76 11.25
N ASP A 560 28.23 23.90 11.50
CA ASP A 560 29.17 24.47 10.54
C ASP A 560 29.41 23.55 9.34
N ASP A 561 29.59 22.26 9.58
CA ASP A 561 29.84 21.29 8.53
C ASP A 561 28.56 21.01 7.73
N ALA A 562 27.41 21.02 8.39
CA ALA A 562 26.10 20.94 7.73
C ALA A 562 25.86 22.17 6.85
N TRP A 563 26.08 23.38 7.38
CA TRP A 563 25.95 24.62 6.63
C TRP A 563 26.90 24.65 5.40
N LEU A 564 28.13 24.22 5.59
CA LEU A 564 29.11 24.19 4.48
C LEU A 564 28.63 23.23 3.37
N GLN A 565 28.03 22.10 3.71
CA GLN A 565 27.51 21.14 2.73
C GLN A 565 26.23 21.65 2.06
N LEU A 566 25.34 22.31 2.81
CA LEU A 566 24.09 22.88 2.31
C LEU A 566 24.32 24.05 1.35
N THR A 567 25.41 24.84 1.52
CA THR A 567 25.71 26.01 0.71
C THR A 567 26.65 25.74 -0.45
N LYS A 568 27.37 24.61 -0.45
CA LYS A 568 28.24 24.25 -1.57
C LYS A 568 27.40 23.91 -2.81
N PRO A 569 27.88 24.34 -4.02
CA PRO A 569 27.24 23.92 -5.26
C PRO A 569 27.14 22.41 -5.36
N ASN A 570 26.02 21.93 -5.83
CA ASN A 570 25.82 20.50 -6.06
C ASN A 570 26.56 20.10 -7.34
N PRO A 571 27.63 19.29 -7.28
CA PRO A 571 28.35 18.88 -8.46
C PRO A 571 27.49 18.03 -9.42
N ALA A 572 26.35 17.55 -8.96
CA ALA A 572 25.41 16.78 -9.78
C ALA A 572 24.69 17.62 -10.85
N GLN A 573 24.68 18.94 -10.79
CA GLN A 573 24.29 19.80 -11.92
C GLN A 573 25.18 19.57 -13.16
N LEU A 574 26.33 18.90 -12.97
CA LEU A 574 27.31 18.53 -14.01
C LEU A 574 27.21 17.06 -14.44
N ILE A 575 26.19 16.30 -13.99
CA ILE A 575 26.15 14.84 -14.10
C ILE A 575 25.05 14.37 -15.02
N GLY A 576 25.44 13.43 -15.92
CA GLY A 576 24.50 12.59 -16.65
C GLY A 576 24.26 11.25 -15.91
N HIS A 577 23.06 10.72 -16.00
CA HIS A 577 22.76 9.36 -15.58
C HIS A 577 22.97 8.40 -16.75
N GLU A 578 23.74 7.36 -16.56
CA GLU A 578 23.82 6.23 -17.49
C GLU A 578 23.33 4.96 -16.80
N LEU A 579 22.39 4.26 -17.45
CA LEU A 579 22.01 2.90 -17.06
C LEU A 579 23.15 1.98 -17.49
N ARG A 580 23.81 1.33 -16.54
CA ARG A 580 24.88 0.35 -16.81
C ARG A 580 24.55 -0.98 -16.20
N THR A 581 24.82 -2.03 -16.96
CA THR A 581 24.78 -3.39 -16.43
C THR A 581 25.95 -3.58 -15.46
N ASN A 582 25.64 -3.82 -14.19
CA ASN A 582 26.65 -4.16 -13.19
C ASN A 582 27.28 -5.50 -13.60
N THR A 583 28.60 -5.52 -13.81
CA THR A 583 29.32 -6.71 -14.29
C THR A 583 29.39 -7.84 -13.26
N GLU A 584 29.16 -7.54 -11.97
CA GLU A 584 29.17 -8.54 -10.89
C GLU A 584 27.78 -9.14 -10.65
N THR A 585 26.72 -8.33 -10.76
CA THR A 585 25.34 -8.76 -10.49
C THR A 585 24.54 -9.06 -11.75
N GLY A 586 24.99 -8.60 -12.93
CA GLY A 586 24.27 -8.73 -14.20
C GLY A 586 22.99 -7.89 -14.28
N LEU A 587 22.75 -7.00 -13.32
CA LEU A 587 21.58 -6.12 -13.26
C LEU A 587 21.93 -4.73 -13.80
N ASP A 588 20.96 -4.09 -14.45
CA ASP A 588 21.09 -2.70 -14.87
C ASP A 588 20.90 -1.79 -13.67
N GLU A 589 21.96 -1.11 -13.29
CA GLU A 589 22.00 -0.14 -12.21
C GLU A 589 22.26 1.27 -12.78
N TRP A 590 21.59 2.29 -12.21
CA TRP A 590 21.91 3.67 -12.56
C TRP A 590 23.24 4.05 -11.93
N LYS A 591 24.25 4.28 -12.76
CA LYS A 591 25.52 4.84 -12.31
C LYS A 591 25.56 6.34 -12.53
N LEU A 592 25.96 7.05 -11.51
CA LEU A 592 26.29 8.46 -11.58
C LEU A 592 27.64 8.62 -12.31
N VAL A 593 27.68 9.46 -13.34
CA VAL A 593 28.91 9.79 -14.04
C VAL A 593 29.23 11.28 -13.78
N LEU A 594 30.24 11.55 -12.98
CA LEU A 594 30.76 12.90 -12.79
C LEU A 594 31.70 13.26 -13.95
N ASP A 595 31.37 14.33 -14.67
CA ASP A 595 32.30 14.97 -15.58
C ASP A 595 32.78 16.36 -15.01
N PRO A 596 34.01 16.47 -14.55
CA PRO A 596 34.53 17.72 -14.02
C PRO A 596 34.60 18.87 -15.05
N ASN A 597 34.44 18.55 -16.35
CA ASN A 597 34.59 19.53 -17.45
C ASN A 597 33.32 19.69 -18.29
N GLY A 598 32.14 19.15 -17.87
CA GLY A 598 30.89 19.23 -18.64
C GLY A 598 30.91 18.44 -19.96
N ARG A 599 31.78 17.46 -20.11
CA ARG A 599 31.84 16.57 -21.27
C ARG A 599 31.38 15.17 -20.89
N MET A 600 30.54 14.55 -21.73
CA MET A 600 30.26 13.14 -21.59
C MET A 600 31.56 12.33 -21.75
N GLY A 601 32.16 11.95 -20.65
CA GLY A 601 33.40 11.17 -20.61
C GLY A 601 33.38 10.28 -19.37
N TYR A 602 33.97 9.10 -19.46
CA TYR A 602 34.08 8.14 -18.35
C TYR A 602 34.97 8.73 -17.24
N GLY A 603 34.33 9.23 -16.17
CA GLY A 603 35.04 9.67 -14.97
C GLY A 603 35.44 8.51 -14.05
N PRO A 604 36.27 8.73 -13.03
CA PRO A 604 36.57 7.72 -12.02
C PRO A 604 35.27 7.25 -11.34
N GLU A 605 35.20 5.97 -11.01
CA GLU A 605 34.09 5.40 -10.23
C GLU A 605 33.90 6.21 -8.96
N ILE A 606 32.67 6.72 -8.74
CA ILE A 606 32.35 7.49 -7.54
C ILE A 606 31.68 6.53 -6.58
N THR A 607 32.23 6.48 -5.38
CA THR A 607 31.66 5.69 -4.29
C THR A 607 30.45 6.40 -3.69
N GLU A 608 29.52 5.66 -3.08
CA GLU A 608 28.39 6.22 -2.34
C GLU A 608 28.85 7.21 -1.27
N GLU A 609 29.99 6.94 -0.56
CA GLU A 609 30.59 7.85 0.41
C GLU A 609 30.95 9.22 -0.23
N MET A 610 31.48 9.24 -1.46
CA MET A 610 31.79 10.48 -2.15
C MET A 610 30.53 11.29 -2.49
N ILE A 611 29.43 10.61 -2.83
CA ILE A 611 28.14 11.24 -3.13
C ILE A 611 27.52 11.87 -1.87
N ILE A 612 27.58 11.16 -0.74
CA ILE A 612 27.07 11.63 0.55
C ILE A 612 27.76 12.94 0.97
N GLU A 613 29.04 13.10 0.66
CA GLU A 613 29.83 14.28 1.01
C GLU A 613 29.76 15.44 -0.01
N THR A 614 29.06 15.29 -1.15
CA THR A 614 28.89 16.36 -2.13
C THR A 614 28.00 17.50 -1.60
N GLY A 615 28.16 18.71 -2.16
CA GLY A 615 27.31 19.86 -1.87
C GLY A 615 25.86 19.63 -2.22
N ILE A 616 24.96 20.46 -1.71
CA ILE A 616 23.50 20.35 -1.91
C ILE A 616 22.94 21.57 -2.61
N ASP A 617 23.45 22.78 -2.29
CA ASP A 617 22.94 24.08 -2.75
C ASP A 617 21.46 24.28 -2.40
N ALA A 618 21.14 24.17 -1.12
CA ALA A 618 19.80 24.41 -0.60
C ALA A 618 19.61 25.86 -0.12
N ASP A 619 18.37 26.31 -0.08
CA ASP A 619 17.99 27.67 0.36
C ASP A 619 17.29 27.67 1.71
N TYR A 620 16.49 26.65 1.99
CA TYR A 620 15.70 26.53 3.21
C TYR A 620 15.84 25.14 3.83
N VAL A 621 15.68 25.09 5.16
CA VAL A 621 15.53 23.83 5.91
C VAL A 621 14.15 23.81 6.56
N LEU A 622 13.41 22.73 6.36
CA LEU A 622 12.11 22.50 6.99
C LEU A 622 12.21 21.32 7.94
N ILE A 623 11.76 21.52 9.18
CA ILE A 623 11.56 20.46 10.17
C ILE A 623 10.12 20.45 10.67
N PHE A 624 9.68 19.28 11.14
CA PHE A 624 8.36 19.08 11.72
C PHE A 624 8.47 18.49 13.12
N LEU A 625 7.68 19.02 14.05
CA LEU A 625 7.60 18.53 15.41
C LEU A 625 6.16 18.22 15.78
N ALA A 626 5.96 17.17 16.58
CA ALA A 626 4.70 16.87 17.24
C ALA A 626 4.96 16.63 18.72
N GLY A 627 3.97 16.88 19.55
CA GLY A 627 4.10 16.71 20.99
C GLY A 627 2.84 17.14 21.76
N MET A 628 2.99 17.20 23.06
CA MET A 628 1.94 17.58 24.00
C MET A 628 2.43 18.72 24.90
N ARG A 629 1.72 19.84 24.94
CA ARG A 629 1.88 20.81 26.02
C ARG A 629 1.25 20.23 27.28
N ILE A 630 2.02 20.08 28.35
CA ILE A 630 1.60 19.42 29.59
C ILE A 630 1.22 20.39 30.71
N THR A 631 1.44 21.72 30.51
CA THR A 631 1.15 22.76 31.50
C THR A 631 0.04 23.68 31.02
N ASP A 632 -0.74 24.21 31.99
CA ASP A 632 -1.76 25.20 31.73
C ASP A 632 -1.18 26.58 31.38
N SER A 633 -2.03 27.47 30.86
CA SER A 633 -1.65 28.81 30.38
C SER A 633 -0.96 29.69 31.42
N ASN A 634 -1.20 29.47 32.71
CA ASN A 634 -0.62 30.25 33.81
C ASN A 634 0.74 29.71 34.34
N SER A 635 1.20 28.59 33.78
CA SER A 635 2.45 27.92 34.17
C SER A 635 3.51 28.05 33.06
N PRO A 636 4.81 27.96 33.38
CA PRO A 636 5.83 27.86 32.34
C PRO A 636 5.48 26.80 31.29
N PRO A 637 5.70 27.07 30.00
CA PRO A 637 5.33 26.14 28.94
C PRO A 637 6.26 24.92 28.92
N TYR A 638 5.76 23.78 29.40
CA TYR A 638 6.45 22.50 29.32
C TYR A 638 5.79 21.58 28.29
N TYR A 639 6.63 20.84 27.56
CA TYR A 639 6.22 19.98 26.47
C TYR A 639 6.85 18.59 26.59
N ILE A 640 6.16 17.58 26.10
CA ILE A 640 6.71 16.28 25.75
C ILE A 640 6.66 16.21 24.22
N LEU A 641 7.81 16.00 23.57
CA LEU A 641 7.89 15.83 22.12
C LEU A 641 7.79 14.34 21.80
N GLU A 642 6.64 13.93 21.31
CA GLU A 642 6.33 12.52 20.99
C GLU A 642 5.19 12.45 19.96
N GLY A 643 4.91 11.23 19.50
CA GLY A 643 3.76 10.98 18.62
C GLY A 643 3.96 11.36 17.16
N GLY A 644 5.17 11.68 16.75
CA GLY A 644 5.52 12.01 15.36
C GLY A 644 6.54 13.15 15.25
N GLY A 645 6.85 13.55 14.00
CA GLY A 645 7.83 14.60 13.74
C GLY A 645 9.29 14.16 13.85
N ASP A 646 10.22 15.08 13.55
CA ASP A 646 11.63 14.76 13.36
C ASP A 646 12.35 14.43 14.66
N GLU A 647 11.88 14.98 15.80
CA GLU A 647 12.39 14.58 17.11
C GLU A 647 12.06 13.11 17.40
N SER A 648 10.83 12.68 17.14
CA SER A 648 10.43 11.28 17.36
C SER A 648 11.11 10.31 16.37
N LYS A 649 11.50 10.79 15.20
CA LYS A 649 12.17 10.00 14.16
C LYS A 649 13.70 9.97 14.28
N LYS A 650 14.31 10.58 15.29
CA LYS A 650 15.77 10.72 15.45
C LYS A 650 16.54 9.40 15.34
N SER A 651 16.00 8.32 15.84
CA SER A 651 16.60 6.98 15.71
C SER A 651 16.70 6.55 14.24
N TRP A 652 15.70 6.87 13.42
CA TRP A 652 15.75 6.59 11.97
C TRP A 652 16.82 7.42 11.25
N PHE A 653 16.97 8.71 11.58
CA PHE A 653 18.07 9.53 11.04
C PHE A 653 19.42 8.89 11.37
N ILE A 654 19.62 8.45 12.62
CA ILE A 654 20.88 7.85 13.08
C ILE A 654 21.17 6.53 12.35
N ARG A 655 20.17 5.65 12.26
CA ARG A 655 20.32 4.33 11.63
C ARG A 655 20.50 4.42 10.11
N ILE A 656 19.76 5.32 9.43
CA ILE A 656 19.89 5.52 7.99
C ILE A 656 21.24 6.15 7.65
N ALA A 657 21.76 7.03 8.50
CA ALA A 657 23.12 7.56 8.36
C ALA A 657 24.23 6.56 8.74
N GLY A 658 23.90 5.33 9.09
CA GLY A 658 24.88 4.30 9.48
C GLY A 658 25.62 4.55 10.80
N TYR A 659 25.09 5.44 11.65
CA TYR A 659 25.70 5.73 12.95
C TYR A 659 25.15 4.82 14.05
N ASP A 660 25.99 4.64 15.10
CA ASP A 660 25.59 3.94 16.31
C ASP A 660 24.63 4.79 17.15
N GLU A 661 23.46 4.22 17.47
CA GLU A 661 22.43 4.88 18.28
C GLU A 661 22.95 5.22 19.70
N ASP A 662 23.80 4.40 20.28
CA ASP A 662 24.37 4.61 21.60
C ASP A 662 25.21 5.89 21.71
N LYS A 663 25.71 6.41 20.61
CA LYS A 663 26.40 7.70 20.57
C LYS A 663 25.47 8.88 20.85
N PHE A 664 24.24 8.82 20.37
CA PHE A 664 23.30 9.94 20.35
C PHE A 664 22.12 9.78 21.31
N LEU A 665 21.75 8.53 21.67
CA LEU A 665 20.55 8.22 22.46
C LEU A 665 20.93 7.47 23.74
N GLN A 666 20.06 7.56 24.74
CA GLN A 666 20.14 6.75 25.96
C GLN A 666 19.74 5.29 25.66
N SER A 667 19.84 4.42 26.66
CA SER A 667 19.53 2.99 26.51
C SER A 667 18.06 2.68 26.21
N ASP A 668 17.16 3.66 26.35
CA ASP A 668 15.75 3.56 25.93
C ASP A 668 15.56 3.80 24.43
N VAL A 669 16.63 4.14 23.69
CA VAL A 669 16.64 4.48 22.25
C VAL A 669 15.76 5.69 21.86
N HIS A 670 15.23 6.42 22.84
CA HIS A 670 14.33 7.56 22.63
C HIS A 670 14.87 8.86 23.20
N THR A 671 15.47 8.81 24.40
CA THR A 671 15.97 10.00 25.09
C THR A 671 17.31 10.49 24.49
N PRO A 672 17.39 11.74 23.98
CA PRO A 672 18.60 12.25 23.35
C PRO A 672 19.69 12.55 24.36
N LYS A 673 20.95 12.22 24.02
CA LYS A 673 22.17 12.65 24.70
C LYS A 673 22.65 14.02 24.18
N SER A 674 23.64 14.60 24.86
CA SER A 674 24.26 15.87 24.43
C SER A 674 24.84 15.82 23.02
N ALA A 675 25.29 14.65 22.56
CA ALA A 675 25.79 14.48 21.19
C ALA A 675 24.70 14.75 20.12
N PHE A 676 23.45 14.37 20.37
CA PHE A 676 22.33 14.68 19.49
C PHE A 676 22.05 16.20 19.45
N TRP A 677 22.04 16.85 20.60
CA TRP A 677 21.78 18.30 20.71
C TRP A 677 22.87 19.16 20.08
N ASN A 678 24.06 18.62 19.82
CA ASN A 678 25.15 19.28 19.10
C ASN A 678 25.06 19.11 17.57
N THR A 679 24.12 18.30 17.07
CA THR A 679 23.86 18.18 15.63
C THR A 679 23.05 19.34 15.10
N MET A 680 23.04 19.52 13.77
CA MET A 680 22.20 20.52 13.10
C MET A 680 20.72 20.30 13.47
N LEU A 681 20.19 19.07 13.36
CA LEU A 681 18.80 18.75 13.72
C LEU A 681 18.51 19.11 15.17
N GLY A 682 19.35 18.68 16.12
CA GLY A 682 19.18 18.97 17.53
C GLY A 682 19.16 20.47 17.85
N LYS A 683 19.97 21.28 17.14
CA LYS A 683 19.98 22.74 17.29
C LYS A 683 18.80 23.43 16.58
N MET A 684 18.25 22.83 15.51
CA MET A 684 17.05 23.33 14.83
C MET A 684 15.76 23.09 15.61
N ILE A 685 15.73 22.08 16.49
CA ILE A 685 14.62 21.90 17.41
C ILE A 685 14.58 23.06 18.41
N PRO A 686 13.55 23.95 18.37
CA PRO A 686 13.53 25.18 19.20
C PRO A 686 13.10 24.89 20.64
N PHE A 687 13.62 23.84 21.21
CA PHE A 687 13.36 23.38 22.57
C PHE A 687 14.64 22.92 23.26
N THR A 688 14.63 22.95 24.59
CA THR A 688 15.70 22.41 25.44
C THR A 688 15.08 21.53 26.53
N ILE A 689 15.80 20.49 26.96
CA ILE A 689 15.38 19.61 28.06
C ILE A 689 15.53 20.37 29.39
N VAL A 690 14.47 20.37 30.18
CA VAL A 690 14.48 20.95 31.55
C VAL A 690 14.38 19.90 32.64
N GLY A 691 14.11 18.64 32.27
CA GLY A 691 14.03 17.50 33.17
C GLY A 691 13.39 16.30 32.52
N TYR A 692 13.02 15.32 33.31
CA TYR A 692 12.42 14.06 32.87
C TYR A 692 11.13 13.82 33.62
N GLY A 693 10.04 13.63 32.91
CA GLY A 693 8.71 13.43 33.46
C GLY A 693 8.37 11.95 33.61
N ASP A 694 7.63 11.64 34.67
CA ASP A 694 6.97 10.36 34.82
C ASP A 694 5.54 10.47 34.24
N PRO A 695 5.20 9.73 33.18
CA PRO A 695 3.89 9.80 32.56
C PRO A 695 2.72 9.46 33.50
N THR A 696 3.02 8.81 34.64
CA THR A 696 1.99 8.31 35.58
C THR A 696 1.66 9.26 36.73
N ASN A 697 2.51 10.24 37.05
CA ASN A 697 2.36 11.03 38.28
C ASN A 697 2.68 12.53 38.18
N ASP A 698 2.81 13.10 36.97
CA ASP A 698 3.12 14.52 36.69
C ASP A 698 4.38 15.08 37.42
N LYS A 699 5.28 14.23 37.88
CA LYS A 699 6.53 14.65 38.51
C LYS A 699 7.64 14.82 37.51
N ILE A 700 8.43 15.88 37.66
CA ILE A 700 9.62 16.16 36.85
C ILE A 700 10.86 15.94 37.71
N TYR A 701 11.80 15.17 37.22
CA TYR A 701 13.08 14.83 37.82
C TYR A 701 14.20 15.54 37.04
N ASN A 702 15.29 15.90 37.73
CA ASN A 702 16.42 16.56 37.07
C ASN A 702 17.29 15.60 36.25
N ASP A 703 17.41 14.36 36.72
CA ASP A 703 18.29 13.36 36.13
C ASP A 703 17.50 12.31 35.36
N TYR A 704 18.08 11.84 34.24
CA TYR A 704 17.54 10.74 33.45
C TYR A 704 17.46 9.45 34.28
N GLN A 705 16.30 8.80 34.19
CA GLN A 705 16.08 7.44 34.69
C GLN A 705 15.28 6.67 33.62
N PHE A 706 15.57 5.37 33.50
CA PHE A 706 14.85 4.53 32.54
C PHE A 706 13.33 4.54 32.81
N GLY A 707 12.54 4.77 31.76
CA GLY A 707 11.08 4.87 31.83
C GLY A 707 10.54 6.29 32.08
N LEU A 708 11.42 7.29 32.27
CA LEU A 708 11.03 8.70 32.25
C LEU A 708 11.14 9.27 30.84
N VAL A 709 10.26 10.21 30.49
CA VAL A 709 10.26 10.90 29.19
C VAL A 709 10.86 12.31 29.32
N PRO A 710 11.63 12.81 28.35
CA PRO A 710 12.18 14.16 28.38
C PRO A 710 11.07 15.23 28.40
N VAL A 711 11.24 16.22 29.26
CA VAL A 711 10.37 17.41 29.35
C VAL A 711 11.12 18.60 28.80
N TYR A 712 10.49 19.33 27.92
CA TYR A 712 11.07 20.40 27.14
C TYR A 712 10.47 21.77 27.48
N THR A 713 11.25 22.83 27.28
CA THR A 713 10.78 24.22 27.24
C THR A 713 11.26 24.89 25.95
N PRO A 714 10.57 25.91 25.41
CA PRO A 714 10.99 26.62 24.21
C PRO A 714 12.38 27.27 24.38
N ASP A 715 13.24 27.07 23.37
CA ASP A 715 14.60 27.62 23.29
C ASP A 715 15.04 27.72 21.84
N VAL A 716 14.89 28.92 21.24
CA VAL A 716 15.21 29.19 19.84
C VAL A 716 16.70 29.50 19.70
N LYS A 717 17.47 28.55 19.13
CA LYS A 717 18.92 28.69 18.95
C LYS A 717 19.30 29.54 17.73
N TYR A 718 18.45 29.62 16.70
CA TYR A 718 18.66 30.38 15.47
C TYR A 718 17.56 31.43 15.29
N PRO A 719 17.61 32.58 16.00
CA PRO A 719 16.60 33.63 15.86
C PRO A 719 16.65 34.25 14.45
N GLY A 720 15.51 34.78 13.97
CA GLY A 720 15.39 35.32 12.61
C GLY A 720 16.29 36.56 12.31
N ASN A 721 16.71 37.25 13.35
CA ASN A 721 17.64 38.38 13.25
C ASN A 721 19.10 38.02 13.61
N GLY A 722 19.41 36.71 13.72
CA GLY A 722 20.76 36.25 14.08
C GLY A 722 21.73 36.23 12.90
N ASP A 723 23.04 36.31 13.23
CA ASP A 723 24.15 36.23 12.25
C ASP A 723 24.67 34.78 12.07
N GLY A 724 23.94 33.78 12.64
CA GLY A 724 24.31 32.36 12.56
C GLY A 724 24.11 31.75 11.17
N PRO A 725 24.45 30.45 11.02
CA PRO A 725 24.35 29.76 9.74
C PRO A 725 22.91 29.57 9.26
N PHE A 726 21.94 29.65 10.18
CA PHE A 726 20.52 29.52 9.89
C PHE A 726 19.73 30.65 10.55
N ARG A 727 18.58 31.01 9.96
CA ARG A 727 17.66 32.04 10.46
C ARG A 727 16.24 31.49 10.49
N LEU A 728 15.57 31.53 11.62
CA LEU A 728 14.15 31.18 11.75
C LEU A 728 13.29 32.17 10.96
N VAL A 729 12.62 31.72 9.91
CA VAL A 729 11.75 32.57 9.07
C VAL A 729 10.28 32.27 9.22
N TYR A 730 9.93 31.06 9.68
CA TYR A 730 8.55 30.66 9.89
C TYR A 730 8.42 29.63 11.01
N VAL A 731 7.38 29.79 11.83
CA VAL A 731 6.89 28.82 12.81
C VAL A 731 5.38 28.75 12.70
N SER A 732 4.84 27.55 12.65
CA SER A 732 3.38 27.38 12.56
C SER A 732 2.66 27.66 13.88
N PRO A 733 1.35 28.04 13.83
CA PRO A 733 0.64 28.63 14.99
C PRO A 733 0.48 27.72 16.22
N SER A 734 0.51 26.39 16.05
CA SER A 734 0.26 25.46 17.17
C SER A 734 1.32 25.52 18.27
N ILE A 735 2.53 25.97 17.98
CA ILE A 735 3.61 26.08 18.97
C ILE A 735 3.30 27.16 20.03
N ASP A 736 2.54 28.18 19.63
CA ASP A 736 2.17 29.32 20.50
C ASP A 736 0.90 29.05 21.34
N ARG A 737 0.35 27.83 21.25
CA ARG A 737 -0.82 27.47 22.06
C ARG A 737 -0.53 27.62 23.54
N THR A 738 -1.45 28.24 24.23
CA THR A 738 -1.34 28.51 25.69
C THR A 738 -2.01 27.43 26.54
N GLU A 739 -2.91 26.64 25.96
CA GLU A 739 -3.66 25.60 26.65
C GLU A 739 -2.95 24.24 26.58
N LYS A 740 -3.17 23.41 27.63
CA LYS A 740 -2.74 22.00 27.65
C LYS A 740 -3.33 21.24 26.46
N GLY A 741 -2.52 20.46 25.76
CA GLY A 741 -3.00 19.67 24.64
C GLY A 741 -1.95 19.41 23.56
N PRO A 742 -2.33 18.67 22.51
CA PRO A 742 -1.43 18.33 21.41
C PRO A 742 -0.97 19.57 20.64
N ILE A 743 0.28 19.54 20.18
CA ILE A 743 0.87 20.49 19.25
C ILE A 743 1.40 19.76 18.03
N THR A 744 1.33 20.44 16.88
CA THR A 744 2.00 20.05 15.64
C THR A 744 2.66 21.31 15.08
N ALA A 745 3.97 21.32 14.87
CA ALA A 745 4.68 22.52 14.50
C ALA A 745 5.56 22.28 13.28
N VAL A 746 5.32 23.05 12.21
CA VAL A 746 6.19 23.14 11.04
C VAL A 746 7.07 24.38 11.22
N ILE A 747 8.38 24.20 11.07
CA ILE A 747 9.38 25.22 11.32
C ILE A 747 10.26 25.32 10.08
N ILE A 748 10.47 26.55 9.59
CA ILE A 748 11.28 26.81 8.39
C ILE A 748 12.40 27.75 8.75
N TYR A 749 13.61 27.35 8.39
CA TYR A 749 14.83 28.15 8.51
C TYR A 749 15.34 28.52 7.13
N GLU A 750 15.74 29.77 6.93
CA GLU A 750 16.54 30.22 5.81
C GLU A 750 18.00 29.86 6.05
N ILE A 751 18.70 29.38 5.03
CA ILE A 751 20.14 29.12 5.09
C ILE A 751 20.85 30.45 4.82
N ASN A 752 21.59 30.95 5.82
CA ASN A 752 22.34 32.22 5.70
C ASN A 752 23.59 31.98 4.85
N LYS A 753 23.48 32.24 3.54
CA LYS A 753 24.62 32.09 2.59
C LYS A 753 25.76 33.10 2.86
N ASP A 754 25.51 34.17 3.62
CA ASP A 754 26.53 35.20 4.00
C ASP A 754 27.26 34.86 5.29
N TYR A 755 26.86 33.77 5.98
CA TYR A 755 27.51 33.32 7.22
C TYR A 755 28.99 33.00 6.96
N LYS A 756 29.87 33.52 7.83
CA LYS A 756 31.29 33.21 7.79
C LYS A 756 31.66 32.46 9.05
N LYS A 757 32.09 31.21 8.87
CA LYS A 757 32.63 30.42 9.97
C LYS A 757 33.72 31.26 10.67
N LEU A 758 33.52 31.54 11.96
CA LEU A 758 34.55 32.16 12.79
C LEU A 758 35.69 31.13 12.93
N ASN A 759 36.83 31.43 12.33
CA ASN A 759 38.03 30.60 12.39
C ASN A 759 38.56 30.43 13.81
#